data_0cb828407fd92f2c711e2587ab906bbf
#
_entry.id   0cb828407fd92f2c711e2587ab906bbf
#
_cell.length_a   1.000
_cell.length_b   1.000
_cell.length_c   1.000
_cell.angle_alpha   90.00
_cell.angle_beta   90.00
_cell.angle_gamma   90.00
#
_symmetry.space_group_name_H-M   'P 1'
#
loop_
_entity.id
_entity.type
_entity.pdbx_description
1 polymer ?
#
loop_
_entity_poly.entity_id
_entity_poly.type
_entity_poly.pdbx_seq_one_letter_code
_entity_poly.pdbx_strand_id
1 'polypeptide(L)'
;MRPVAIRAADAGGAGAGGAGAATRLRRLVAAAVVAISAIGLGPAMAPPEVLAAAPSLTLVTATSYEVRPDEGRVAVTVRITATNTLKDTLTRRYFFDQAYLSVQPGASGFAITADSGSPRVSVSSQSEDGVLLRIRFGSRIAAGRALGLTLTYDLADPGGAPDRPIRITPSLVIFQAWAYASPETPGSSIEVRIPAGYSVALGRGPLAGPIEDPDGWQVYSSEPLPSPLAFVADVTADRPGGYVDDVRAGPPGLESAILRFRAWPDDPEWLARVRDLVLAGLPVMAKDTGLPWPYDLSLTFSETFVAAGSGYEAQFDPLEGVAQIGYAAGPGIVLHEAAHAWFNGRLVGDRWIAEAFASLYAERAAARLGIEIESPELADAPLGLAFQLNSWDPSGVATPAEDAFGFAASLGLARQIAELVGDDALRAAFRAAAAGEPAYQPPPGSGQGAADATDATGATGAITPPPETGAAPPDWRGLLDLLEAHADPAVAADLERLWRRWVLRPSDAPLLVERAAAREAYAATVAAAAPWPLPLSVREALRAWQFEAADRLMADTASVIRQRVAIAEAAAALGLTPPPALRDAFEGEDPFVQAPAEAAAELAALGRIQAAEDARIAEPGLVDRLGLIGVEPEKALAVARAAFEAGDQDAALAAASTALADWRAVPDVARGRLIGGTLLLAAAILLAWLVSQRRVRRRRGWSAA
;
A
#
# COMPACT_ATOMS: atom_id res chain seq x y z
N MET A 1 -2.39 -2.95 -7.74
CA MET A 1 -2.67 -2.06 -6.59
C MET A 1 -3.46 -0.88 -7.12
N ARG A 2 -4.47 -0.42 -6.41
CA ARG A 2 -5.18 0.81 -6.78
C ARG A 2 -4.35 2.01 -6.34
N PRO A 3 -4.46 3.17 -7.01
CA PRO A 3 -3.72 4.36 -6.64
C PRO A 3 -4.01 4.80 -5.20
N VAL A 4 -2.99 5.37 -4.58
CA VAL A 4 -3.04 5.95 -3.23
C VAL A 4 -3.56 7.38 -3.35
N ALA A 5 -4.57 7.74 -2.56
CA ALA A 5 -5.22 9.04 -2.65
C ALA A 5 -5.39 9.69 -1.27
N ILE A 6 -5.12 10.99 -1.18
CA ILE A 6 -5.40 11.81 0.00
C ILE A 6 -6.72 12.54 -0.18
N ARG A 7 -7.51 12.53 0.87
CA ARG A 7 -8.62 13.49 1.02
C ARG A 7 -8.13 14.70 1.78
N ALA A 8 -8.58 15.87 1.33
CA ALA A 8 -8.48 17.05 2.16
C ALA A 8 -9.06 16.74 3.54
N ALA A 9 -8.29 16.95 4.59
CA ALA A 9 -8.89 17.17 5.88
C ALA A 9 -9.81 18.37 5.70
N ASP A 10 -11.11 18.19 5.92
CA ASP A 10 -12.05 19.30 5.91
C ASP A 10 -11.43 20.43 6.73
N ALA A 11 -10.83 21.40 6.05
CA ALA A 11 -10.54 22.68 6.65
C ALA A 11 -11.87 23.20 7.18
N GLY A 12 -12.01 23.12 8.48
CA GLY A 12 -13.24 23.11 9.23
C GLY A 12 -14.35 23.97 8.67
N GLY A 13 -15.43 23.36 8.29
CA GLY A 13 -16.75 23.93 8.38
C GLY A 13 -17.11 25.17 7.56
N ALA A 14 -16.27 25.68 6.67
CA ALA A 14 -16.57 26.89 5.92
C ALA A 14 -17.30 26.62 4.59
N GLY A 15 -17.06 25.51 3.93
CA GLY A 15 -17.69 25.18 2.63
C GLY A 15 -19.15 24.74 2.73
N ALA A 16 -19.50 23.90 3.70
CA ALA A 16 -20.87 23.44 3.90
C ALA A 16 -21.75 24.50 4.58
N GLY A 17 -21.18 25.38 5.40
CA GLY A 17 -21.87 26.51 6.02
C GLY A 17 -22.26 27.59 5.01
N GLY A 18 -21.41 27.88 4.03
CA GLY A 18 -21.67 28.91 3.01
C GLY A 18 -22.86 28.61 2.11
N ALA A 19 -22.97 27.36 1.62
CA ALA A 19 -24.12 26.97 0.81
C ALA A 19 -25.45 26.97 1.59
N GLY A 20 -25.38 26.58 2.87
CA GLY A 20 -26.54 26.66 3.76
C GLY A 20 -26.94 28.09 4.08
N ALA A 21 -25.98 28.99 4.28
CA ALA A 21 -26.21 30.41 4.53
C ALA A 21 -26.74 31.12 3.28
N ALA A 22 -26.14 30.88 2.12
CA ALA A 22 -26.58 31.42 0.85
C ALA A 22 -28.03 30.95 0.51
N THR A 23 -28.35 29.68 0.78
CA THR A 23 -29.71 29.18 0.56
C THR A 23 -30.71 29.80 1.54
N ARG A 24 -30.33 30.05 2.81
CA ARG A 24 -31.18 30.71 3.80
C ARG A 24 -31.38 32.19 3.48
N LEU A 25 -30.34 32.88 3.06
CA LEU A 25 -30.43 34.29 2.66
C LEU A 25 -31.25 34.45 1.38
N ARG A 26 -31.11 33.56 0.38
CA ARG A 26 -31.97 33.52 -0.81
C ARG A 26 -33.46 33.41 -0.45
N ARG A 27 -33.80 32.57 0.53
CA ARG A 27 -35.17 32.42 1.03
C ARG A 27 -35.67 33.70 1.71
N LEU A 28 -34.82 34.35 2.53
CA LEU A 28 -35.16 35.59 3.22
C LEU A 28 -35.29 36.78 2.25
N VAL A 29 -34.34 36.91 1.30
CA VAL A 29 -34.37 37.97 0.28
C VAL A 29 -35.55 37.78 -0.67
N ALA A 30 -35.85 36.54 -1.09
CA ALA A 30 -37.00 36.23 -1.93
C ALA A 30 -38.33 36.51 -1.19
N ALA A 31 -38.42 36.23 0.11
CA ALA A 31 -39.57 36.58 0.94
C ALA A 31 -39.74 38.10 1.11
N ALA A 32 -38.63 38.84 1.28
CA ALA A 32 -38.65 40.30 1.38
C ALA A 32 -39.13 40.99 0.08
N VAL A 33 -38.77 40.41 -1.07
CA VAL A 33 -39.15 40.94 -2.41
C VAL A 33 -40.65 40.97 -2.64
N VAL A 34 -41.41 40.03 -2.06
CA VAL A 34 -42.86 39.97 -2.19
C VAL A 34 -43.55 40.86 -1.16
N ALA A 35 -42.96 41.08 0.03
CA ALA A 35 -43.57 41.84 1.11
C ALA A 35 -43.58 43.39 0.89
N ILE A 36 -42.57 43.93 0.17
CA ILE A 36 -42.42 45.40 0.00
C ILE A 36 -43.42 46.00 -1.03
N SER A 37 -44.00 45.17 -1.90
CA SER A 37 -44.97 45.67 -2.92
C SER A 37 -46.39 45.90 -2.44
N ALA A 38 -46.69 45.64 -1.14
CA ALA A 38 -48.05 45.64 -0.58
C ALA A 38 -48.27 46.73 0.49
N ILE A 39 -47.49 47.82 0.56
CA ILE A 39 -47.73 48.90 1.52
C ILE A 39 -48.78 49.90 0.98
N GLY A 40 -50.04 49.61 1.28
CA GLY A 40 -51.14 50.52 1.27
C GLY A 40 -51.95 50.40 2.57
N LEU A 41 -51.58 51.19 3.55
CA LEU A 41 -52.20 51.62 4.79
C LEU A 41 -53.57 50.99 5.22
N GLY A 42 -53.61 50.44 6.44
CA GLY A 42 -54.78 50.16 7.25
C GLY A 42 -54.47 49.33 8.54
N PRO A 43 -55.16 49.60 9.69
CA PRO A 43 -54.64 49.25 11.03
C PRO A 43 -54.85 47.79 11.47
N ALA A 44 -54.10 47.44 12.47
CA ALA A 44 -53.84 46.13 13.05
C ALA A 44 -55.05 45.42 13.67
N MET A 45 -55.07 44.10 13.53
CA MET A 45 -55.61 43.13 14.50
C MET A 45 -54.87 41.82 14.38
N ALA A 46 -54.62 41.13 15.52
CA ALA A 46 -53.77 40.00 15.76
C ALA A 46 -54.14 38.66 15.03
N PRO A 47 -53.25 37.66 15.00
CA PRO A 47 -53.07 36.77 13.84
C PRO A 47 -53.92 35.50 13.92
N PRO A 48 -54.39 34.99 12.78
CA PRO A 48 -54.59 33.57 12.58
C PRO A 48 -53.40 32.98 11.83
N GLU A 49 -53.18 31.70 11.95
CA GLU A 49 -52.19 30.90 11.24
C GLU A 49 -52.07 31.35 9.78
N VAL A 50 -50.90 31.88 9.41
CA VAL A 50 -50.60 32.29 8.05
C VAL A 50 -50.35 31.04 7.22
N LEU A 51 -51.37 30.51 6.57
CA LEU A 51 -51.20 29.79 5.32
C LEU A 51 -50.41 30.73 4.40
N ALA A 52 -49.21 30.31 3.97
CA ALA A 52 -48.36 31.07 3.05
C ALA A 52 -49.22 31.45 1.82
N ALA A 53 -49.57 32.73 1.71
CA ALA A 53 -50.34 33.20 0.57
C ALA A 53 -49.52 33.03 -0.70
N ALA A 54 -50.07 32.44 -1.75
CA ALA A 54 -49.40 32.31 -3.04
C ALA A 54 -48.79 33.66 -3.45
N PRO A 55 -47.57 33.72 -3.98
CA PRO A 55 -46.91 34.98 -4.30
C PRO A 55 -47.75 35.80 -5.26
N SER A 56 -47.94 37.05 -4.94
CA SER A 56 -48.78 37.98 -5.73
C SER A 56 -48.16 38.37 -7.08
N LEU A 57 -46.87 38.21 -7.22
CA LEU A 57 -46.11 38.29 -8.48
C LEU A 57 -45.27 37.00 -8.59
N THR A 58 -45.52 36.18 -9.59
CA THR A 58 -44.71 34.98 -9.87
C THR A 58 -43.68 35.26 -10.93
N LEU A 59 -42.48 34.77 -10.73
CA LEU A 59 -41.37 34.76 -11.68
C LEU A 59 -41.03 33.30 -12.00
N VAL A 60 -41.21 32.90 -13.25
CA VAL A 60 -40.72 31.63 -13.78
C VAL A 60 -39.61 31.96 -14.75
N THR A 61 -38.45 31.23 -14.68
CA THR A 61 -37.30 31.55 -15.50
C THR A 61 -36.78 30.34 -16.30
N ALA A 62 -36.26 30.63 -17.48
CA ALA A 62 -35.37 29.72 -18.22
C ALA A 62 -33.97 30.38 -18.28
N THR A 63 -33.01 29.77 -17.62
CA THR A 63 -31.66 30.35 -17.51
C THR A 63 -30.70 29.54 -18.33
N SER A 64 -29.97 30.19 -19.25
CA SER A 64 -28.90 29.60 -20.06
C SER A 64 -27.55 30.18 -19.62
N TYR A 65 -26.60 29.30 -19.36
CA TYR A 65 -25.20 29.58 -19.06
C TYR A 65 -24.34 29.14 -20.25
N GLU A 66 -23.81 30.07 -20.99
CA GLU A 66 -22.91 29.81 -22.12
C GLU A 66 -21.47 30.05 -21.69
N VAL A 67 -20.70 28.97 -21.58
CA VAL A 67 -19.29 29.00 -21.10
C VAL A 67 -18.39 29.47 -22.22
N ARG A 68 -17.65 30.55 -22.01
CA ARG A 68 -16.69 31.12 -22.96
C ARG A 68 -15.28 31.14 -22.36
N PRO A 69 -14.58 30.00 -22.39
CA PRO A 69 -13.29 29.86 -21.69
C PRO A 69 -12.23 30.82 -22.23
N ASP A 70 -12.18 31.01 -23.55
CA ASP A 70 -11.20 31.90 -24.21
C ASP A 70 -11.45 33.41 -23.88
N GLU A 71 -12.66 33.76 -23.42
CA GLU A 71 -13.02 35.10 -22.99
C GLU A 71 -12.95 35.25 -21.45
N GLY A 72 -12.64 34.19 -20.71
CA GLY A 72 -12.57 34.18 -19.24
C GLY A 72 -13.91 34.44 -18.56
N ARG A 73 -15.03 34.04 -19.15
CA ARG A 73 -16.37 34.29 -18.59
C ARG A 73 -17.43 33.27 -18.96
N VAL A 74 -18.51 33.26 -18.22
CA VAL A 74 -19.78 32.62 -18.58
C VAL A 74 -20.81 33.72 -18.90
N ALA A 75 -21.33 33.70 -20.11
CA ALA A 75 -22.44 34.59 -20.49
C ALA A 75 -23.76 33.97 -20.01
N VAL A 76 -24.52 34.72 -19.21
CA VAL A 76 -25.79 34.25 -18.62
C VAL A 76 -26.95 34.98 -19.21
N THR A 77 -27.95 34.22 -19.67
CA THR A 77 -29.22 34.73 -20.18
C THR A 77 -30.35 34.15 -19.35
N VAL A 78 -31.13 35.03 -18.71
CA VAL A 78 -32.32 34.67 -17.92
C VAL A 78 -33.57 35.16 -18.61
N ARG A 79 -34.34 34.28 -19.22
CA ARG A 79 -35.70 34.58 -19.74
C ARG A 79 -36.66 34.48 -18.57
N ILE A 80 -37.35 35.56 -18.27
CA ILE A 80 -38.24 35.69 -17.10
C ILE A 80 -39.66 35.91 -17.59
N THR A 81 -40.60 35.07 -17.15
CA THR A 81 -42.04 35.30 -17.27
C THR A 81 -42.54 35.82 -15.92
N ALA A 82 -42.83 37.12 -15.85
CA ALA A 82 -43.37 37.76 -14.65
C ALA A 82 -44.90 37.84 -14.77
N THR A 83 -45.62 37.14 -13.89
CA THR A 83 -47.12 37.08 -13.92
C THR A 83 -47.72 37.68 -12.64
N ASN A 84 -48.60 38.66 -12.82
CA ASN A 84 -49.40 39.21 -11.72
C ASN A 84 -50.61 38.27 -11.45
N THR A 85 -50.54 37.54 -10.32
CA THR A 85 -51.60 36.56 -9.94
C THR A 85 -52.76 37.16 -9.16
N LEU A 86 -52.64 38.44 -8.81
CA LEU A 86 -53.71 39.14 -8.12
C LEU A 86 -54.93 39.27 -9.00
N LYS A 87 -56.15 39.46 -8.37
CA LYS A 87 -57.40 39.75 -9.04
C LYS A 87 -57.86 41.13 -8.64
N ASP A 88 -58.29 41.94 -9.63
CA ASP A 88 -58.91 43.23 -9.38
C ASP A 88 -60.18 43.03 -8.58
N THR A 89 -60.47 43.98 -7.72
CA THR A 89 -61.77 44.04 -7.01
C THR A 89 -62.64 45.18 -7.59
N LEU A 90 -63.87 45.31 -7.15
CA LEU A 90 -64.72 46.38 -7.55
C LEU A 90 -64.13 47.77 -7.23
N THR A 91 -63.31 47.87 -6.24
CA THR A 91 -62.80 49.15 -5.73
C THR A 91 -61.27 49.31 -5.88
N ARG A 92 -60.53 48.25 -6.23
CA ARG A 92 -59.06 48.29 -6.31
C ARG A 92 -58.54 47.61 -7.58
N ARG A 93 -57.56 48.25 -8.23
CA ARG A 93 -56.78 47.71 -9.35
C ARG A 93 -55.40 47.39 -8.87
N TYR A 94 -54.87 46.18 -9.18
CA TYR A 94 -53.54 45.72 -8.76
C TYR A 94 -52.66 45.69 -9.98
N PHE A 95 -51.48 46.22 -9.82
CA PHE A 95 -50.38 46.13 -10.83
C PHE A 95 -49.04 46.08 -10.17
N PHE A 96 -48.07 45.52 -10.90
CA PHE A 96 -46.65 45.56 -10.55
C PHE A 96 -45.89 46.38 -11.61
N ASP A 97 -44.92 47.19 -11.19
CA ASP A 97 -44.06 48.00 -12.06
C ASP A 97 -42.58 47.66 -11.87
N GLN A 98 -42.25 46.79 -10.89
CA GLN A 98 -40.90 46.34 -10.60
C GLN A 98 -40.88 44.99 -9.92
N ALA A 99 -39.70 44.32 -9.96
CA ALA A 99 -39.34 43.16 -9.19
C ALA A 99 -37.90 43.26 -8.69
N TYR A 100 -37.54 42.36 -7.78
CA TYR A 100 -36.17 42.16 -7.36
C TYR A 100 -35.76 40.75 -7.69
N LEU A 101 -34.49 40.57 -8.10
CA LEU A 101 -33.90 39.28 -8.39
C LEU A 101 -32.49 39.20 -7.78
N SER A 102 -32.23 38.20 -6.98
CA SER A 102 -30.86 37.92 -6.50
C SER A 102 -30.16 37.01 -7.50
N VAL A 103 -28.97 37.41 -7.95
CA VAL A 103 -28.12 36.63 -8.83
C VAL A 103 -26.77 36.34 -8.11
N GLN A 104 -25.96 35.48 -8.70
CA GLN A 104 -24.70 35.00 -8.12
C GLN A 104 -23.74 36.15 -7.77
N PRO A 105 -22.87 35.95 -6.78
CA PRO A 105 -21.73 36.86 -6.55
C PRO A 105 -20.83 36.90 -7.79
N GLY A 106 -20.20 38.02 -8.03
CA GLY A 106 -19.35 38.24 -9.21
C GLY A 106 -20.10 38.56 -10.49
N ALA A 107 -21.45 38.47 -10.52
CA ALA A 107 -22.24 38.87 -11.67
C ALA A 107 -22.10 40.36 -12.01
N SER A 108 -21.89 40.65 -13.29
CA SER A 108 -21.67 42.01 -13.80
C SER A 108 -22.23 42.19 -15.22
N GLY A 109 -22.15 43.39 -15.79
CA GLY A 109 -22.55 43.60 -17.18
C GLY A 109 -24.06 43.48 -17.43
N PHE A 110 -24.89 43.86 -16.45
CA PHE A 110 -26.37 43.69 -16.50
C PHE A 110 -27.03 44.48 -17.61
N ALA A 111 -27.76 43.79 -18.47
CA ALA A 111 -28.66 44.37 -19.45
C ALA A 111 -30.03 43.70 -19.42
N ILE A 112 -31.09 44.41 -19.76
CA ILE A 112 -32.45 43.88 -19.76
C ILE A 112 -33.27 44.38 -20.93
N THR A 113 -34.05 43.48 -21.53
CA THR A 113 -35.04 43.77 -22.55
C THR A 113 -36.41 43.20 -22.13
N ALA A 114 -37.50 43.60 -22.81
CA ALA A 114 -38.82 43.08 -22.57
C ALA A 114 -39.61 42.98 -23.89
N ASP A 115 -40.67 42.16 -23.88
CA ASP A 115 -41.60 42.02 -24.99
C ASP A 115 -42.33 43.34 -25.24
N SER A 116 -42.50 44.15 -24.19
CA SER A 116 -43.13 45.48 -24.28
C SER A 116 -42.56 46.41 -23.19
N GLY A 117 -42.54 47.70 -23.54
CA GLY A 117 -41.99 48.71 -22.62
C GLY A 117 -40.46 48.87 -22.73
N SER A 118 -39.92 49.68 -21.84
CA SER A 118 -38.50 49.97 -21.75
C SER A 118 -37.99 49.63 -20.35
N PRO A 119 -37.68 48.35 -20.09
CA PRO A 119 -37.27 47.93 -18.76
C PRO A 119 -35.91 48.52 -18.39
N ARG A 120 -35.61 48.59 -17.11
CA ARG A 120 -34.28 49.00 -16.59
C ARG A 120 -33.88 48.09 -15.44
N VAL A 121 -32.63 47.67 -15.41
CA VAL A 121 -32.04 46.94 -14.32
C VAL A 121 -31.01 47.83 -13.60
N SER A 122 -30.93 47.72 -12.30
CA SER A 122 -29.90 48.38 -11.46
C SER A 122 -29.57 47.50 -10.27
N VAL A 123 -28.31 47.56 -9.82
CA VAL A 123 -27.88 46.91 -8.58
C VAL A 123 -28.51 47.65 -7.40
N SER A 124 -29.16 46.94 -6.54
CA SER A 124 -29.76 47.44 -5.30
C SER A 124 -28.84 47.25 -4.11
N SER A 125 -28.20 46.09 -4.01
CA SER A 125 -27.14 45.77 -3.03
C SER A 125 -26.26 44.67 -3.59
N GLN A 126 -25.02 44.57 -3.05
CA GLN A 126 -24.04 43.52 -3.36
C GLN A 126 -23.40 43.06 -2.08
N SER A 127 -23.25 41.74 -1.94
CA SER A 127 -22.59 41.09 -0.82
C SER A 127 -21.76 39.89 -1.34
N GLU A 128 -21.06 39.19 -0.45
CA GLU A 128 -20.38 37.96 -0.76
C GLU A 128 -21.37 36.86 -1.20
N ASP A 129 -22.61 36.88 -0.74
CA ASP A 129 -23.64 35.90 -1.05
C ASP A 129 -24.37 36.15 -2.38
N GLY A 130 -24.19 37.34 -3.00
CA GLY A 130 -24.84 37.64 -4.26
C GLY A 130 -25.13 39.11 -4.53
N VAL A 131 -25.67 39.35 -5.70
CA VAL A 131 -26.06 40.68 -6.20
C VAL A 131 -27.59 40.78 -6.28
N LEU A 132 -28.19 41.71 -5.51
CA LEU A 132 -29.61 41.99 -5.57
C LEU A 132 -29.88 43.03 -6.67
N LEU A 133 -30.60 42.62 -7.70
CA LEU A 133 -31.00 43.46 -8.79
C LEU A 133 -32.43 44.01 -8.57
N ARG A 134 -32.61 45.30 -8.88
CA ARG A 134 -33.90 45.92 -9.02
C ARG A 134 -34.24 46.03 -10.51
N ILE A 135 -35.33 45.39 -10.93
CA ILE A 135 -35.85 45.37 -12.30
C ILE A 135 -37.08 46.23 -12.34
N ARG A 136 -37.05 47.37 -13.05
CA ARG A 136 -38.19 48.17 -13.38
C ARG A 136 -38.72 47.74 -14.74
N PHE A 137 -39.99 47.39 -14.86
CA PHE A 137 -40.55 46.78 -16.06
C PHE A 137 -40.74 47.76 -17.23
N GLY A 138 -40.73 49.08 -16.96
CA GLY A 138 -41.02 50.10 -18.01
C GLY A 138 -42.50 50.16 -18.43
N SER A 139 -43.31 49.20 -18.02
CA SER A 139 -44.74 49.11 -18.15
C SER A 139 -45.33 48.49 -16.88
N ARG A 140 -46.64 48.61 -16.67
CA ARG A 140 -47.32 47.99 -15.53
C ARG A 140 -47.89 46.62 -15.89
N ILE A 141 -47.60 45.60 -15.09
CA ILE A 141 -48.24 44.28 -15.22
C ILE A 141 -49.61 44.32 -14.48
N ALA A 142 -50.72 44.45 -15.20
CA ALA A 142 -52.03 44.42 -14.63
C ALA A 142 -52.42 43.04 -14.09
N ALA A 143 -53.43 42.99 -13.24
CA ALA A 143 -53.97 41.77 -12.66
C ALA A 143 -54.26 40.69 -13.73
N GLY A 144 -53.79 39.47 -13.52
CA GLY A 144 -53.93 38.34 -14.42
C GLY A 144 -53.12 38.43 -15.74
N ARG A 145 -52.19 39.40 -15.85
CA ARG A 145 -51.36 39.59 -17.03
C ARG A 145 -49.88 39.12 -16.72
N ALA A 146 -49.19 38.73 -17.79
CA ALA A 146 -47.79 38.40 -17.75
C ALA A 146 -46.96 39.35 -18.64
N LEU A 147 -45.67 39.47 -18.33
CA LEU A 147 -44.67 40.20 -19.12
C LEU A 147 -43.41 39.30 -19.26
N GLY A 148 -42.95 39.10 -20.50
CA GLY A 148 -41.68 38.47 -20.79
C GLY A 148 -40.56 39.49 -20.70
N LEU A 149 -39.47 39.09 -20.02
CA LEU A 149 -38.25 39.87 -19.83
C LEU A 149 -37.06 38.98 -20.14
N THR A 150 -35.99 39.55 -20.70
CA THR A 150 -34.69 38.86 -20.88
C THR A 150 -33.62 39.68 -20.19
N LEU A 151 -33.08 39.13 -19.11
CA LEU A 151 -31.93 39.68 -18.39
C LEU A 151 -30.65 38.96 -18.85
N THR A 152 -29.63 39.72 -19.18
CA THR A 152 -28.28 39.18 -19.46
C THR A 152 -27.27 39.77 -18.50
N TYR A 153 -26.26 38.96 -18.19
CA TYR A 153 -25.10 39.36 -17.38
C TYR A 153 -23.93 38.38 -17.60
N ASP A 154 -22.72 38.74 -17.14
CA ASP A 154 -21.57 37.91 -17.21
C ASP A 154 -21.10 37.47 -15.79
N LEU A 155 -20.61 36.26 -15.72
CA LEU A 155 -19.79 35.76 -14.61
C LEU A 155 -18.36 35.68 -15.14
N ALA A 156 -17.58 36.71 -14.84
CA ALA A 156 -16.18 36.77 -15.25
C ALA A 156 -15.26 36.10 -14.21
N ASP A 157 -14.21 35.47 -14.65
CA ASP A 157 -13.15 34.98 -13.77
C ASP A 157 -12.47 36.19 -13.09
N PRO A 158 -12.50 36.29 -11.74
CA PRO A 158 -11.88 37.40 -11.05
C PRO A 158 -10.34 37.31 -11.03
N GLY A 159 -9.77 36.15 -11.43
CA GLY A 159 -8.35 35.86 -11.20
C GLY A 159 -8.01 35.67 -9.72
N GLY A 160 -6.73 35.52 -9.41
CA GLY A 160 -6.25 35.39 -8.02
C GLY A 160 -6.14 33.94 -7.56
N ALA A 161 -6.60 33.63 -6.34
CA ALA A 161 -6.40 32.31 -5.72
C ALA A 161 -6.89 31.17 -6.60
N PRO A 162 -6.17 30.04 -6.65
CA PRO A 162 -6.50 28.91 -7.52
C PRO A 162 -7.86 28.29 -7.18
N ASP A 163 -8.30 28.32 -5.93
CA ASP A 163 -9.55 27.76 -5.39
C ASP A 163 -10.74 28.72 -5.46
N ARG A 164 -10.63 29.81 -6.22
CA ARG A 164 -11.73 30.79 -6.37
C ARG A 164 -12.99 30.16 -6.92
N PRO A 165 -14.19 30.60 -6.47
CA PRO A 165 -15.46 29.93 -6.79
C PRO A 165 -15.89 30.09 -8.27
N ILE A 166 -15.28 31.05 -8.99
CA ILE A 166 -15.44 31.22 -10.44
C ILE A 166 -14.06 31.21 -11.05
N ARG A 167 -13.72 30.14 -11.73
CA ARG A 167 -12.47 29.96 -12.49
C ARG A 167 -12.83 29.61 -13.93
N ILE A 168 -12.53 30.48 -14.86
CA ILE A 168 -12.88 30.29 -16.27
C ILE A 168 -11.60 30.54 -17.08
N THR A 169 -10.90 29.46 -17.41
CA THR A 169 -9.69 29.48 -18.23
C THR A 169 -9.84 28.52 -19.40
N PRO A 170 -9.00 28.61 -20.45
CA PRO A 170 -9.05 27.68 -21.58
C PRO A 170 -8.89 26.20 -21.21
N SER A 171 -8.24 25.89 -20.10
CA SER A 171 -8.01 24.51 -19.66
C SER A 171 -8.97 24.05 -18.57
N LEU A 172 -9.47 24.94 -17.71
CA LEU A 172 -10.32 24.60 -16.58
C LEU A 172 -11.43 25.62 -16.36
N VAL A 173 -12.67 25.11 -16.27
CA VAL A 173 -13.88 25.89 -16.00
C VAL A 173 -14.51 25.38 -14.71
N ILE A 174 -14.71 26.30 -13.73
CA ILE A 174 -15.42 26.01 -12.48
C ILE A 174 -16.37 27.15 -12.20
N PHE A 175 -17.65 26.87 -12.00
CA PHE A 175 -18.65 27.82 -11.54
C PHE A 175 -19.89 27.09 -11.02
N GLN A 176 -20.81 27.85 -10.41
CA GLN A 176 -22.12 27.33 -10.02
C GLN A 176 -23.22 27.87 -10.93
N ALA A 177 -24.10 27.00 -11.41
CA ALA A 177 -25.29 27.39 -12.14
C ALA A 177 -26.50 27.44 -11.18
N TRP A 178 -27.13 28.60 -11.09
CA TRP A 178 -28.29 28.85 -10.22
C TRP A 178 -29.57 28.94 -11.00
N ALA A 179 -30.68 28.38 -10.46
CA ALA A 179 -32.01 28.63 -10.97
C ALA A 179 -32.64 29.81 -10.22
N TYR A 180 -33.48 30.54 -10.93
CA TYR A 180 -34.15 31.70 -10.41
C TYR A 180 -35.68 31.50 -10.47
N ALA A 181 -36.40 31.99 -9.47
CA ALA A 181 -37.86 32.02 -9.40
C ALA A 181 -38.32 32.97 -8.31
N SER A 182 -39.60 33.28 -8.24
CA SER A 182 -40.22 33.76 -7.00
C SER A 182 -40.39 32.60 -6.00
N PRO A 183 -40.52 32.88 -4.68
CA PRO A 183 -40.71 31.84 -3.67
C PRO A 183 -41.87 30.92 -4.03
N GLU A 184 -41.75 29.63 -3.73
CA GLU A 184 -42.77 28.59 -3.94
C GLU A 184 -43.34 28.52 -5.37
N THR A 185 -42.57 28.99 -6.37
CA THR A 185 -43.00 29.00 -7.78
C THR A 185 -42.18 27.93 -8.54
N PRO A 186 -42.79 26.79 -8.90
CA PRO A 186 -42.13 25.75 -9.70
C PRO A 186 -42.10 26.15 -11.19
N GLY A 187 -41.33 25.34 -12.00
CA GLY A 187 -41.39 25.40 -13.46
C GLY A 187 -40.20 26.13 -14.12
N SER A 188 -39.27 26.71 -13.34
CA SER A 188 -38.07 27.27 -13.91
C SER A 188 -37.10 26.16 -14.34
N SER A 189 -36.25 26.44 -15.33
CA SER A 189 -35.27 25.50 -15.88
C SER A 189 -33.90 26.14 -16.04
N ILE A 190 -32.87 25.27 -16.15
CA ILE A 190 -31.50 25.66 -16.42
C ILE A 190 -30.97 24.91 -17.64
N GLU A 191 -30.15 25.58 -18.40
CA GLU A 191 -29.34 25.04 -19.48
C GLU A 191 -27.88 25.51 -19.29
N VAL A 192 -26.90 24.57 -19.38
CA VAL A 192 -25.50 24.88 -19.39
C VAL A 192 -24.91 24.41 -20.72
N ARG A 193 -24.23 25.30 -21.43
CA ARG A 193 -23.63 25.09 -22.73
C ARG A 193 -22.11 25.21 -22.60
N ILE A 194 -21.41 24.14 -22.92
CA ILE A 194 -19.94 24.05 -22.83
C ILE A 194 -19.41 23.73 -24.23
N PRO A 195 -18.32 24.37 -24.70
CA PRO A 195 -17.75 24.05 -26.02
C PRO A 195 -17.32 22.59 -26.11
N ALA A 196 -17.31 22.02 -27.34
CA ALA A 196 -16.81 20.68 -27.55
C ALA A 196 -15.36 20.54 -27.12
N GLY A 197 -14.97 19.31 -26.74
CA GLY A 197 -13.59 18.96 -26.35
C GLY A 197 -13.28 19.15 -24.87
N TYR A 198 -14.27 19.49 -24.04
CA TYR A 198 -14.17 19.46 -22.59
C TYR A 198 -14.74 18.16 -22.01
N SER A 199 -14.09 17.66 -20.99
CA SER A 199 -14.63 16.64 -20.09
C SER A 199 -15.40 17.35 -18.98
N VAL A 200 -16.67 17.00 -18.77
CA VAL A 200 -17.57 17.75 -17.88
C VAL A 200 -17.95 16.89 -16.71
N ALA A 201 -17.75 17.41 -15.49
CA ALA A 201 -18.22 16.85 -14.25
C ALA A 201 -19.29 17.78 -13.64
N LEU A 202 -20.45 17.20 -13.34
CA LEU A 202 -21.56 17.89 -12.67
C LEU A 202 -21.64 17.38 -11.23
N GLY A 203 -21.52 18.30 -10.28
CA GLY A 203 -21.69 18.01 -8.85
C GLY A 203 -23.15 18.04 -8.41
N ARG A 204 -23.47 18.83 -7.37
CA ARG A 204 -24.86 19.02 -6.92
C ARG A 204 -25.73 19.54 -8.05
N GLY A 205 -27.01 19.20 -8.07
CA GLY A 205 -27.98 19.69 -9.04
C GLY A 205 -27.91 18.91 -10.36
N PRO A 206 -28.68 17.82 -10.48
CA PRO A 206 -28.60 16.96 -11.67
C PRO A 206 -29.09 17.70 -12.92
N LEU A 207 -28.27 17.67 -13.97
CA LEU A 207 -28.58 18.08 -15.32
C LEU A 207 -28.50 16.89 -16.25
N ALA A 208 -29.42 16.75 -17.17
CA ALA A 208 -29.39 15.72 -18.21
C ALA A 208 -28.51 16.18 -19.38
N GLY A 209 -27.75 15.27 -19.96
CA GLY A 209 -26.84 15.55 -21.07
C GLY A 209 -25.56 14.73 -21.04
N PRO A 210 -24.58 15.02 -21.91
CA PRO A 210 -24.68 16.09 -22.92
C PRO A 210 -25.54 15.71 -24.11
N ILE A 211 -26.16 16.73 -24.70
CA ILE A 211 -26.71 16.70 -26.05
C ILE A 211 -25.83 17.62 -26.88
N GLU A 212 -25.20 17.10 -27.92
CA GLU A 212 -24.40 17.94 -28.84
C GLU A 212 -25.37 18.72 -29.76
N ASP A 213 -25.20 20.03 -29.79
CA ASP A 213 -25.96 20.88 -30.71
C ASP A 213 -25.22 21.04 -32.07
N PRO A 214 -25.89 21.51 -33.14
CA PRO A 214 -25.29 21.68 -34.43
C PRO A 214 -24.10 22.64 -34.47
N ASP A 215 -23.96 23.53 -33.50
CA ASP A 215 -22.87 24.52 -33.40
C ASP A 215 -21.69 23.99 -32.60
N GLY A 216 -21.73 22.69 -32.19
CA GLY A 216 -20.64 22.02 -31.48
C GLY A 216 -20.60 22.29 -29.97
N TRP A 217 -21.72 22.62 -29.35
CA TRP A 217 -21.82 22.75 -27.92
C TRP A 217 -22.33 21.46 -27.25
N GLN A 218 -21.75 21.15 -26.11
CA GLN A 218 -22.29 20.16 -25.20
C GLN A 218 -23.36 20.83 -24.31
N VAL A 219 -24.61 20.45 -24.46
CA VAL A 219 -25.72 21.04 -23.74
C VAL A 219 -26.21 20.14 -22.63
N TYR A 220 -26.25 20.68 -21.41
CA TYR A 220 -26.77 20.04 -20.22
C TYR A 220 -27.99 20.81 -19.72
N SER A 221 -29.10 20.14 -19.45
CA SER A 221 -30.36 20.82 -19.10
C SER A 221 -31.09 20.15 -17.95
N SER A 222 -31.85 20.95 -17.21
CA SER A 222 -32.81 20.43 -16.21
C SER A 222 -34.21 20.30 -16.81
N GLU A 223 -34.97 19.33 -16.32
CA GLU A 223 -36.42 19.39 -16.40
C GLU A 223 -36.95 20.61 -15.62
N PRO A 224 -38.24 20.99 -15.82
CA PRO A 224 -38.84 22.01 -15.00
C PRO A 224 -38.72 21.71 -13.49
N LEU A 225 -38.04 22.58 -12.77
CA LEU A 225 -37.67 22.37 -11.38
C LEU A 225 -38.89 22.57 -10.44
N PRO A 226 -39.13 21.63 -9.51
CA PRO A 226 -40.17 21.78 -8.50
C PRO A 226 -39.83 22.83 -7.44
N SER A 227 -38.57 23.04 -7.16
CA SER A 227 -38.05 23.99 -6.17
C SER A 227 -36.85 24.77 -6.72
N PRO A 228 -37.02 25.69 -7.66
CA PRO A 228 -35.91 26.34 -8.35
C PRO A 228 -34.92 27.07 -7.42
N LEU A 229 -35.42 27.75 -6.37
CA LEU A 229 -34.58 28.50 -5.43
C LEU A 229 -33.62 27.61 -4.59
N ALA A 230 -33.93 26.33 -4.52
CA ALA A 230 -33.03 25.35 -3.82
C ALA A 230 -32.04 24.70 -4.79
N PHE A 231 -32.17 24.94 -6.09
CA PHE A 231 -31.34 24.30 -7.10
C PHE A 231 -30.05 25.08 -7.33
N VAL A 232 -28.94 24.36 -7.19
CA VAL A 232 -27.56 24.80 -7.54
C VAL A 232 -26.88 23.63 -8.19
N ALA A 233 -26.36 23.80 -9.38
CA ALA A 233 -25.46 22.82 -10.02
C ALA A 233 -24.02 23.30 -9.94
N ASP A 234 -23.14 22.46 -9.42
CA ASP A 234 -21.70 22.70 -9.49
C ASP A 234 -21.21 22.19 -10.85
N VAL A 235 -20.68 23.09 -11.65
CA VAL A 235 -20.20 22.80 -13.01
C VAL A 235 -18.69 22.88 -13.02
N THR A 236 -18.05 21.81 -13.47
CA THR A 236 -16.64 21.78 -13.73
C THR A 236 -16.39 21.15 -15.09
N ALA A 237 -15.47 21.72 -15.85
CA ALA A 237 -15.04 21.16 -17.12
C ALA A 237 -13.54 21.39 -17.32
N ASP A 238 -12.82 20.35 -17.69
CA ASP A 238 -11.41 20.42 -18.04
C ASP A 238 -11.19 20.00 -19.49
N ARG A 239 -10.11 20.49 -20.09
CA ARG A 239 -9.74 20.16 -21.47
C ARG A 239 -8.70 19.05 -21.48
N PRO A 240 -9.06 17.77 -21.76
CA PRO A 240 -8.14 16.66 -21.79
C PRO A 240 -7.05 16.86 -22.83
N GLY A 241 -5.79 16.49 -22.49
CA GLY A 241 -4.67 16.43 -23.42
C GLY A 241 -4.02 17.77 -23.80
N GLY A 242 -4.48 18.87 -23.23
CA GLY A 242 -3.90 20.20 -23.48
C GLY A 242 -2.74 20.55 -22.55
N TYR A 243 -1.97 19.58 -22.07
CA TYR A 243 -0.88 19.80 -21.11
C TYR A 243 0.43 20.24 -21.78
N VAL A 244 1.23 21.00 -21.00
CA VAL A 244 2.65 21.23 -21.27
C VAL A 244 3.48 20.43 -20.28
N ASP A 245 4.59 19.87 -20.76
CA ASP A 245 5.52 19.09 -19.96
C ASP A 245 6.80 19.90 -19.68
N ASP A 246 7.19 20.02 -18.41
CA ASP A 246 8.51 20.47 -17.99
C ASP A 246 9.28 19.27 -17.43
N VAL A 247 10.33 18.82 -18.11
CA VAL A 247 11.12 17.64 -17.72
C VAL A 247 12.43 18.11 -17.10
N ARG A 248 12.73 17.63 -15.90
CA ARG A 248 13.92 17.96 -15.13
C ARG A 248 14.69 16.70 -14.77
N ALA A 249 16.01 16.81 -14.73
CA ALA A 249 16.83 15.86 -14.02
C ALA A 249 16.60 16.00 -12.50
N GLY A 250 16.82 14.93 -11.78
CA GLY A 250 16.72 14.95 -10.32
C GLY A 250 17.68 15.95 -9.68
N PRO A 251 17.33 16.49 -8.52
CA PRO A 251 18.18 17.41 -7.76
C PRO A 251 19.43 16.69 -7.22
N PRO A 252 20.40 17.44 -6.66
CA PRO A 252 21.62 16.85 -6.08
C PRO A 252 21.34 15.72 -5.08
N GLY A 253 21.99 14.56 -5.29
CA GLY A 253 21.75 13.32 -4.54
C GLY A 253 20.71 12.40 -5.15
N LEU A 254 19.99 12.84 -6.18
CA LEU A 254 18.99 12.08 -6.92
C LEU A 254 19.18 12.24 -8.44
N GLU A 255 20.43 12.35 -8.90
CA GLU A 255 20.78 12.68 -10.30
C GLU A 255 20.25 11.66 -11.33
N SER A 256 19.98 10.43 -10.90
CA SER A 256 19.37 9.40 -11.74
C SER A 256 17.86 9.59 -11.95
N ALA A 257 17.21 10.43 -11.13
CA ALA A 257 15.78 10.68 -11.26
C ALA A 257 15.46 11.50 -12.51
N ILE A 258 14.37 11.16 -13.17
CA ILE A 258 13.76 11.97 -14.22
C ILE A 258 12.40 12.42 -13.69
N LEU A 259 12.23 13.72 -13.52
CA LEU A 259 11.00 14.32 -12.99
C LEU A 259 10.27 15.04 -14.12
N ARG A 260 9.02 14.69 -14.32
CA ARG A 260 8.15 15.32 -15.30
C ARG A 260 7.05 16.09 -14.58
N PHE A 261 6.91 17.37 -14.88
CA PHE A 261 5.83 18.22 -14.39
C PHE A 261 4.92 18.53 -15.56
N ARG A 262 3.67 18.08 -15.48
CA ARG A 262 2.66 18.21 -16.49
C ARG A 262 1.57 19.15 -15.99
N ALA A 263 1.42 20.28 -16.65
CA ALA A 263 0.48 21.33 -16.23
C ALA A 263 -0.36 21.84 -17.40
N TRP A 264 -1.47 22.49 -17.11
CA TRP A 264 -2.20 23.24 -18.11
C TRP A 264 -1.40 24.45 -18.61
N PRO A 265 -1.47 24.79 -19.91
CA PRO A 265 -0.70 25.91 -20.48
C PRO A 265 -1.01 27.26 -19.84
N ASP A 266 -2.22 27.42 -19.35
CA ASP A 266 -2.75 28.63 -18.74
C ASP A 266 -2.64 28.64 -17.20
N ASP A 267 -1.92 27.66 -16.62
CA ASP A 267 -1.57 27.64 -15.18
C ASP A 267 -0.06 27.52 -14.92
N PRO A 268 0.75 28.49 -15.40
CA PRO A 268 2.20 28.48 -15.15
C PRO A 268 2.56 28.63 -13.65
N GLU A 269 1.66 29.18 -12.84
CA GLU A 269 1.85 29.34 -11.40
C GLU A 269 1.80 27.98 -10.68
N TRP A 270 0.86 27.12 -11.05
CA TRP A 270 0.81 25.74 -10.54
C TRP A 270 2.11 25.01 -10.91
N LEU A 271 2.51 25.07 -12.17
CA LEU A 271 3.72 24.41 -12.67
C LEU A 271 4.96 24.85 -11.89
N ALA A 272 5.15 26.16 -11.69
CA ALA A 272 6.28 26.70 -10.95
C ALA A 272 6.24 26.25 -9.48
N ARG A 273 5.11 26.41 -8.82
CA ARG A 273 4.91 26.08 -7.41
C ARG A 273 5.18 24.59 -7.14
N VAL A 274 4.56 23.69 -7.87
CA VAL A 274 4.70 22.24 -7.65
C VAL A 274 6.11 21.77 -8.00
N ARG A 275 6.65 22.21 -9.14
CA ARG A 275 8.02 21.89 -9.54
C ARG A 275 9.05 22.31 -8.49
N ASP A 276 9.01 23.58 -8.09
CA ASP A 276 10.03 24.13 -7.19
C ASP A 276 9.93 23.46 -5.81
N LEU A 277 8.73 23.18 -5.33
CA LEU A 277 8.50 22.49 -4.06
C LEU A 277 8.98 21.02 -4.10
N VAL A 278 8.68 20.28 -5.15
CA VAL A 278 9.13 18.90 -5.33
C VAL A 278 10.66 18.83 -5.42
N LEU A 279 11.27 19.71 -6.23
CA LEU A 279 12.73 19.77 -6.37
C LEU A 279 13.44 20.13 -5.07
N ALA A 280 12.82 20.93 -4.20
CA ALA A 280 13.33 21.25 -2.87
C ALA A 280 13.08 20.12 -1.85
N GLY A 281 11.92 19.48 -1.90
CA GLY A 281 11.49 18.47 -0.92
C GLY A 281 12.16 17.10 -1.08
N LEU A 282 12.30 16.61 -2.30
CA LEU A 282 12.84 15.26 -2.57
C LEU A 282 14.25 15.05 -1.97
N PRO A 283 15.23 15.97 -2.07
CA PRO A 283 16.55 15.79 -1.44
C PRO A 283 16.49 15.69 0.08
N VAL A 284 15.58 16.44 0.69
CA VAL A 284 15.36 16.40 2.14
C VAL A 284 14.83 15.04 2.54
N MET A 285 13.80 14.55 1.84
CA MET A 285 13.19 13.25 2.10
C MET A 285 14.19 12.09 1.88
N ALA A 286 14.93 12.11 0.78
CA ALA A 286 15.97 11.11 0.50
C ALA A 286 17.02 11.04 1.61
N LYS A 287 17.48 12.20 2.09
CA LYS A 287 18.42 12.28 3.22
C LYS A 287 17.82 11.74 4.51
N ASP A 288 16.56 12.05 4.79
CA ASP A 288 15.89 11.68 6.03
C ASP A 288 15.50 10.20 6.06
N THR A 289 15.03 9.66 4.95
CA THR A 289 14.74 8.24 4.81
C THR A 289 16.01 7.39 4.73
N GLY A 290 17.08 7.94 4.17
CA GLY A 290 18.31 7.21 3.86
C GLY A 290 18.10 6.14 2.78
N LEU A 291 17.02 6.25 2.01
CA LEU A 291 16.68 5.36 0.91
C LEU A 291 17.20 5.93 -0.41
N PRO A 292 17.70 5.07 -1.31
CA PRO A 292 18.03 5.48 -2.66
C PRO A 292 16.76 5.76 -3.46
N TRP A 293 16.93 6.43 -4.64
CA TRP A 293 15.82 6.66 -5.56
C TRP A 293 15.29 5.32 -6.11
N PRO A 294 13.98 5.02 -5.96
CA PRO A 294 13.46 3.68 -6.23
C PRO A 294 12.98 3.46 -7.66
N TYR A 295 13.12 4.46 -8.55
CA TYR A 295 12.61 4.38 -9.92
C TYR A 295 13.72 4.43 -10.96
N ASP A 296 13.64 3.51 -11.91
CA ASP A 296 14.41 3.56 -13.14
C ASP A 296 13.74 4.45 -14.22
N LEU A 297 12.47 4.80 -14.01
CA LEU A 297 11.63 5.57 -14.91
C LEU A 297 11.35 6.97 -14.36
N SER A 298 10.78 7.85 -15.22
CA SER A 298 10.37 9.19 -14.81
C SER A 298 9.20 9.14 -13.83
N LEU A 299 9.26 9.96 -12.78
CA LEU A 299 8.13 10.26 -11.90
C LEU A 299 7.42 11.50 -12.45
N THR A 300 6.12 11.40 -12.68
CA THR A 300 5.31 12.47 -13.25
C THR A 300 4.42 13.10 -12.19
N PHE A 301 4.48 14.42 -12.07
CA PHE A 301 3.55 15.24 -11.28
C PHE A 301 2.61 15.92 -12.24
N SER A 302 1.35 15.52 -12.27
CA SER A 302 0.37 15.98 -13.25
C SER A 302 -0.69 16.83 -12.57
N GLU A 303 -0.88 18.05 -13.07
CA GLU A 303 -2.01 18.87 -12.69
C GLU A 303 -3.32 18.16 -13.05
N THR A 304 -4.27 18.15 -12.13
CA THR A 304 -5.56 17.52 -12.37
C THR A 304 -6.68 18.37 -11.77
N PHE A 305 -7.86 18.18 -12.34
CA PHE A 305 -9.10 18.56 -11.70
C PHE A 305 -9.55 17.38 -10.81
N VAL A 306 -9.82 17.71 -9.57
CA VAL A 306 -10.49 16.79 -8.66
C VAL A 306 -11.95 17.16 -8.59
N ALA A 307 -12.85 16.26 -9.00
CA ALA A 307 -14.29 16.53 -9.02
C ALA A 307 -14.79 17.03 -7.67
N ALA A 308 -15.50 18.13 -7.67
CA ALA A 308 -16.10 18.67 -6.45
C ALA A 308 -16.95 17.58 -5.77
N GLY A 309 -16.58 17.21 -4.55
CA GLY A 309 -17.24 16.14 -3.79
C GLY A 309 -16.56 14.78 -3.86
N SER A 310 -15.48 14.58 -4.64
CA SER A 310 -14.66 13.35 -4.57
C SER A 310 -13.92 13.24 -3.22
N GLY A 311 -13.64 14.41 -2.62
CA GLY A 311 -12.92 14.52 -1.35
C GLY A 311 -11.41 14.24 -1.45
N TYR A 312 -10.86 14.09 -2.66
CA TYR A 312 -9.44 13.89 -2.88
C TYR A 312 -8.82 15.16 -3.48
N GLU A 313 -7.69 15.61 -2.94
CA GLU A 313 -6.92 16.72 -3.50
C GLU A 313 -5.76 16.25 -4.37
N ALA A 314 -5.30 15.01 -4.18
CA ALA A 314 -4.27 14.40 -4.97
C ALA A 314 -4.36 12.86 -4.93
N GLN A 315 -3.60 12.19 -5.81
CA GLN A 315 -3.56 10.74 -5.90
C GLN A 315 -2.26 10.27 -6.55
N PHE A 316 -1.60 9.28 -5.95
CA PHE A 316 -0.40 8.66 -6.49
C PHE A 316 -0.68 7.28 -7.08
N ASP A 317 -0.24 7.03 -8.32
CA ASP A 317 -0.22 5.71 -8.93
C ASP A 317 1.22 5.16 -8.93
N PRO A 318 1.53 4.17 -8.06
CA PRO A 318 2.87 3.62 -7.97
C PRO A 318 3.26 2.72 -9.17
N LEU A 319 2.31 2.26 -9.98
CA LEU A 319 2.59 1.42 -11.14
C LEU A 319 3.03 2.27 -12.33
N GLU A 320 2.35 3.39 -12.53
CA GLU A 320 2.65 4.33 -13.61
C GLU A 320 3.68 5.39 -13.20
N GLY A 321 3.93 5.56 -11.89
CA GLY A 321 4.78 6.62 -11.36
C GLY A 321 4.21 8.00 -11.61
N VAL A 322 2.89 8.17 -11.41
CA VAL A 322 2.16 9.41 -11.64
C VAL A 322 1.51 9.90 -10.35
N ALA A 323 1.88 11.09 -9.91
CA ALA A 323 1.18 11.86 -8.90
C ALA A 323 0.21 12.83 -9.60
N GLN A 324 -1.08 12.59 -9.48
CA GLN A 324 -2.11 13.54 -9.90
C GLN A 324 -2.35 14.52 -8.76
N ILE A 325 -2.09 15.81 -9.00
CA ILE A 325 -2.16 16.85 -7.97
C ILE A 325 -3.19 17.87 -8.37
N GLY A 326 -4.14 18.13 -7.50
CA GLY A 326 -5.20 19.10 -7.73
C GLY A 326 -4.65 20.51 -8.00
N TYR A 327 -5.34 21.23 -8.86
CA TYR A 327 -4.98 22.62 -9.23
C TYR A 327 -4.86 23.56 -8.02
N ALA A 328 -5.57 23.29 -6.93
CA ALA A 328 -5.59 24.07 -5.71
C ALA A 328 -4.83 23.43 -4.54
N ALA A 329 -4.22 22.25 -4.75
CA ALA A 329 -3.54 21.50 -3.70
C ALA A 329 -2.48 22.34 -2.96
N GLY A 330 -2.51 22.27 -1.65
CA GLY A 330 -1.58 22.97 -0.77
C GLY A 330 -0.18 22.32 -0.75
N PRO A 331 0.83 22.98 -0.16
CA PRO A 331 2.21 22.48 -0.15
C PRO A 331 2.35 21.15 0.60
N GLY A 332 1.55 20.90 1.64
CA GLY A 332 1.55 19.64 2.39
C GLY A 332 1.16 18.45 1.50
N ILE A 333 0.13 18.62 0.69
CA ILE A 333 -0.34 17.61 -0.26
C ILE A 333 0.73 17.32 -1.32
N VAL A 334 1.35 18.35 -1.89
CA VAL A 334 2.41 18.18 -2.90
C VAL A 334 3.60 17.39 -2.34
N LEU A 335 4.03 17.72 -1.12
CA LEU A 335 5.12 17.00 -0.45
C LEU A 335 4.74 15.58 -0.08
N HIS A 336 3.49 15.34 0.31
CA HIS A 336 2.99 14.01 0.60
C HIS A 336 3.00 13.11 -0.66
N GLU A 337 2.48 13.61 -1.78
CA GLU A 337 2.54 12.89 -3.06
C GLU A 337 3.99 12.65 -3.51
N ALA A 338 4.89 13.59 -3.25
CA ALA A 338 6.31 13.39 -3.52
C ALA A 338 6.94 12.31 -2.62
N ALA A 339 6.50 12.17 -1.37
CA ALA A 339 6.99 11.15 -0.44
C ALA A 339 6.53 9.73 -0.86
N HIS A 340 5.42 9.59 -1.59
CA HIS A 340 5.01 8.34 -2.18
C HIS A 340 5.98 7.80 -3.24
N ALA A 341 7.00 8.56 -3.65
CA ALA A 341 8.13 8.01 -4.38
C ALA A 341 8.75 6.81 -3.65
N TRP A 342 8.84 6.85 -2.33
CA TRP A 342 9.35 5.77 -1.50
C TRP A 342 8.25 4.98 -0.79
N PHE A 343 7.30 5.69 -0.15
CA PHE A 343 6.26 5.06 0.69
C PHE A 343 5.04 4.66 -0.15
N ASN A 344 5.12 3.49 -0.74
CA ASN A 344 4.07 2.93 -1.58
C ASN A 344 4.06 1.40 -1.48
N GLY A 345 3.19 0.74 -2.22
CA GLY A 345 3.05 -0.72 -2.20
C GLY A 345 4.26 -1.53 -2.65
N ARG A 346 5.36 -0.90 -3.09
CA ARG A 346 6.64 -1.58 -3.36
C ARG A 346 7.51 -1.69 -2.10
N LEU A 347 7.43 -0.71 -1.21
CA LEU A 347 8.19 -0.69 0.04
C LEU A 347 7.43 -1.32 1.19
N VAL A 348 6.11 -1.10 1.29
CA VAL A 348 5.26 -1.53 2.41
C VAL A 348 3.92 -2.05 1.91
N GLY A 349 3.39 -3.10 2.55
CA GLY A 349 2.21 -3.82 2.07
C GLY A 349 0.87 -3.17 2.41
N ASP A 350 0.78 -2.49 3.55
CA ASP A 350 -0.48 -1.93 4.05
C ASP A 350 -0.63 -0.45 3.70
N ARG A 351 -1.86 -0.05 3.35
CA ARG A 351 -2.21 1.33 3.04
C ARG A 351 -1.81 2.28 4.16
N TRP A 352 -2.20 1.97 5.40
CA TRP A 352 -1.94 2.86 6.53
C TRP A 352 -0.45 3.15 6.74
N ILE A 353 0.44 2.19 6.45
CA ILE A 353 1.89 2.37 6.58
C ILE A 353 2.38 3.36 5.53
N ALA A 354 1.96 3.17 4.27
CA ALA A 354 2.33 4.07 3.18
C ALA A 354 1.89 5.50 3.47
N GLU A 355 0.63 5.71 3.85
CA GLU A 355 0.07 7.01 4.16
C GLU A 355 0.70 7.67 5.39
N ALA A 356 0.93 6.87 6.44
CA ALA A 356 1.54 7.32 7.69
C ALA A 356 2.92 7.94 7.45
N PHE A 357 3.77 7.23 6.72
CA PHE A 357 5.15 7.66 6.53
C PHE A 357 5.29 8.65 5.38
N ALA A 358 4.44 8.60 4.34
CA ALA A 358 4.36 9.68 3.35
C ALA A 358 4.02 11.02 4.03
N SER A 359 3.02 11.04 4.90
CA SER A 359 2.65 12.24 5.68
C SER A 359 3.75 12.68 6.64
N LEU A 360 4.36 11.76 7.39
CA LEU A 360 5.43 12.09 8.34
C LEU A 360 6.64 12.73 7.64
N TYR A 361 7.06 12.18 6.50
CA TYR A 361 8.22 12.72 5.78
C TYR A 361 7.88 14.00 5.00
N ALA A 362 6.62 14.18 4.59
CA ALA A 362 6.14 15.48 4.09
C ALA A 362 6.23 16.57 5.16
N GLU A 363 5.80 16.32 6.40
CA GLU A 363 5.93 17.24 7.53
C GLU A 363 7.39 17.60 7.82
N ARG A 364 8.25 16.59 7.87
CA ARG A 364 9.67 16.78 8.12
C ARG A 364 10.32 17.62 7.03
N ALA A 365 9.97 17.36 5.77
CA ALA A 365 10.46 18.15 4.64
C ALA A 365 9.94 19.59 4.71
N ALA A 366 8.67 19.82 4.96
CA ALA A 366 8.08 21.14 5.14
C ALA A 366 8.77 21.92 6.26
N ALA A 367 8.95 21.32 7.43
CA ALA A 367 9.62 21.93 8.56
C ALA A 367 11.07 22.34 8.23
N ARG A 368 11.83 21.51 7.52
CA ARG A 368 13.20 21.83 7.10
C ARG A 368 13.28 22.90 6.03
N LEU A 369 12.26 23.01 5.19
CA LEU A 369 12.13 24.06 4.18
C LEU A 369 11.54 25.36 4.75
N GLY A 370 11.08 25.35 6.01
CA GLY A 370 10.44 26.51 6.65
C GLY A 370 9.05 26.82 6.07
N ILE A 371 8.35 25.79 5.60
CA ILE A 371 7.02 25.88 5.00
C ILE A 371 6.00 25.45 6.04
N GLU A 372 5.00 26.26 6.31
CA GLU A 372 3.85 25.89 7.11
C GLU A 372 2.89 25.02 6.27
N ILE A 373 2.48 23.90 6.81
CA ILE A 373 1.52 22.99 6.19
C ILE A 373 0.43 22.62 7.19
N GLU A 374 -0.75 22.34 6.69
CA GLU A 374 -1.81 21.71 7.46
C GLU A 374 -1.62 20.19 7.42
N SER A 375 -1.72 19.56 8.59
CA SER A 375 -1.63 18.10 8.74
C SER A 375 -2.92 17.56 9.33
N PRO A 376 -3.32 16.32 8.98
CA PRO A 376 -4.47 15.68 9.59
C PRO A 376 -4.25 15.50 11.10
N GLU A 377 -5.11 16.07 11.91
CA GLU A 377 -5.04 15.94 13.37
C GLU A 377 -6.14 15.03 13.92
N LEU A 378 -5.77 14.14 14.82
CA LEU A 378 -6.71 13.18 15.42
C LEU A 378 -7.83 13.89 16.23
N ALA A 379 -7.55 15.06 16.76
CA ALA A 379 -8.53 15.88 17.48
C ALA A 379 -9.71 16.32 16.58
N ASP A 380 -9.46 16.47 15.29
CA ASP A 380 -10.44 16.91 14.29
C ASP A 380 -11.15 15.72 13.61
N ALA A 381 -10.65 14.50 13.83
CA ALA A 381 -11.23 13.31 13.24
C ALA A 381 -12.52 12.88 13.96
N PRO A 382 -13.50 12.30 13.25
CA PRO A 382 -14.75 11.84 13.84
C PRO A 382 -14.54 10.59 14.70
N LEU A 383 -14.25 10.75 15.99
CA LEU A 383 -13.92 9.67 16.93
C LEU A 383 -14.98 8.57 17.02
N GLY A 384 -16.24 8.84 16.65
CA GLY A 384 -17.31 7.83 16.58
C GLY A 384 -17.11 6.77 15.48
N LEU A 385 -16.15 6.99 14.57
CA LEU A 385 -15.81 6.09 13.47
C LEU A 385 -14.41 5.46 13.64
N ALA A 386 -13.85 5.49 14.86
CA ALA A 386 -12.54 4.92 15.13
C ALA A 386 -12.50 3.42 14.80
N PHE A 387 -11.50 3.01 14.06
CA PHE A 387 -11.23 1.61 13.69
C PHE A 387 -9.74 1.28 13.85
N GLN A 388 -9.41 0.01 13.83
CA GLN A 388 -8.01 -0.44 13.85
C GLN A 388 -7.41 -0.29 12.45
N LEU A 389 -6.20 0.28 12.35
CA LEU A 389 -5.59 0.68 11.07
C LEU A 389 -5.37 -0.49 10.10
N ASN A 390 -5.17 -1.73 10.58
CA ASN A 390 -5.12 -2.90 9.71
C ASN A 390 -6.49 -3.28 9.11
N SER A 391 -7.56 -2.56 9.46
CA SER A 391 -8.89 -2.68 8.85
C SER A 391 -9.21 -1.53 7.88
N TRP A 392 -8.29 -0.57 7.72
CA TRP A 392 -8.50 0.52 6.77
C TRP A 392 -8.51 -0.03 5.35
N ASP A 393 -9.60 0.24 4.62
CA ASP A 393 -9.82 -0.36 3.31
C ASP A 393 -8.66 -0.09 2.33
N PRO A 394 -7.93 -1.15 1.92
CA PRO A 394 -6.84 -1.02 0.97
C PRO A 394 -7.30 -0.66 -0.45
N SER A 395 -8.60 -0.83 -0.74
CA SER A 395 -9.16 -0.52 -2.06
C SER A 395 -9.44 0.97 -2.29
N GLY A 396 -9.37 1.81 -1.23
CA GLY A 396 -9.66 3.23 -1.30
C GLY A 396 -11.15 3.57 -1.47
N VAL A 397 -12.04 2.65 -1.10
CA VAL A 397 -13.51 2.85 -1.15
C VAL A 397 -14.08 3.30 0.19
N ALA A 398 -13.24 3.65 1.14
CA ALA A 398 -13.67 4.17 2.44
C ALA A 398 -14.50 5.47 2.29
N THR A 399 -15.38 5.71 3.25
CA THR A 399 -16.11 6.97 3.31
C THR A 399 -15.18 8.14 3.63
N PRO A 400 -15.54 9.41 3.30
CA PRO A 400 -14.75 10.59 3.65
C PRO A 400 -14.37 10.66 5.12
N ALA A 401 -15.26 10.25 6.00
CA ALA A 401 -15.04 10.30 7.44
C ALA A 401 -14.11 9.18 7.94
N GLU A 402 -14.20 7.98 7.35
CA GLU A 402 -13.26 6.88 7.61
C GLU A 402 -11.85 7.24 7.15
N ASP A 403 -11.72 7.85 5.97
CA ASP A 403 -10.41 8.29 5.48
C ASP A 403 -9.82 9.41 6.34
N ALA A 404 -10.62 10.40 6.75
CA ALA A 404 -10.16 11.45 7.65
C ALA A 404 -9.61 10.88 8.96
N PHE A 405 -10.28 9.88 9.55
CA PHE A 405 -9.77 9.18 10.72
C PHE A 405 -8.50 8.37 10.37
N GLY A 406 -8.49 7.63 9.28
CA GLY A 406 -7.37 6.80 8.84
C GLY A 406 -6.09 7.62 8.65
N PHE A 407 -6.15 8.75 7.95
CA PHE A 407 -5.00 9.65 7.76
C PHE A 407 -4.51 10.25 9.08
N ALA A 408 -5.40 10.77 9.92
CA ALA A 408 -5.03 11.38 11.19
C ALA A 408 -4.43 10.35 12.17
N ALA A 409 -5.03 9.16 12.28
CA ALA A 409 -4.58 8.11 13.17
C ALA A 409 -3.24 7.51 12.71
N SER A 410 -3.07 7.27 11.41
CA SER A 410 -1.85 6.72 10.84
C SER A 410 -0.66 7.68 10.98
N LEU A 411 -0.83 8.97 10.70
CA LEU A 411 0.19 10.00 10.92
C LEU A 411 0.53 10.13 12.41
N GLY A 412 -0.49 10.16 13.28
CA GLY A 412 -0.28 10.22 14.74
C GLY A 412 0.49 9.00 15.26
N LEU A 413 0.25 7.81 14.69
CA LEU A 413 1.02 6.61 14.99
C LEU A 413 2.46 6.69 14.47
N ALA A 414 2.67 7.15 13.22
CA ALA A 414 4.01 7.30 12.65
C ALA A 414 4.89 8.26 13.46
N ARG A 415 4.33 9.38 13.95
CA ARG A 415 5.03 10.32 14.85
C ARG A 415 5.46 9.61 16.15
N GLN A 416 4.56 8.83 16.78
CA GLN A 416 4.85 8.09 17.99
C GLN A 416 5.91 6.99 17.78
N ILE A 417 5.84 6.25 16.65
CA ILE A 417 6.86 5.27 16.29
C ILE A 417 8.22 5.97 16.13
N ALA A 418 8.29 7.04 15.35
CA ALA A 418 9.53 7.75 15.09
C ALA A 418 10.16 8.34 16.36
N GLU A 419 9.35 8.87 17.29
CA GLU A 419 9.80 9.34 18.60
C GLU A 419 10.35 8.20 19.46
N LEU A 420 9.68 7.04 19.42
CA LEU A 420 10.01 5.89 20.25
C LEU A 420 11.28 5.17 19.78
N VAL A 421 11.41 4.88 18.48
CA VAL A 421 12.53 4.10 17.96
C VAL A 421 13.72 4.96 17.54
N GLY A 422 13.50 6.24 17.25
CA GLY A 422 14.49 7.17 16.72
C GLY A 422 14.76 7.00 15.21
N ASP A 423 15.37 8.04 14.64
CA ASP A 423 15.55 8.13 13.18
C ASP A 423 16.51 7.06 12.62
N ASP A 424 17.51 6.63 13.38
CA ASP A 424 18.50 5.66 12.92
C ASP A 424 17.89 4.26 12.78
N ALA A 425 17.10 3.84 13.77
CA ALA A 425 16.39 2.57 13.74
C ALA A 425 15.32 2.56 12.65
N LEU A 426 14.59 3.68 12.50
CA LEU A 426 13.58 3.81 11.46
C LEU A 426 14.20 3.72 10.05
N ARG A 427 15.32 4.41 9.82
CA ARG A 427 16.09 4.29 8.57
C ARG A 427 16.60 2.89 8.32
N ALA A 428 17.08 2.19 9.36
CA ALA A 428 17.55 0.82 9.23
C ALA A 428 16.42 -0.13 8.85
N ALA A 429 15.25 -0.01 9.49
CA ALA A 429 14.08 -0.82 9.18
C ALA A 429 13.60 -0.62 7.72
N PHE A 430 13.53 0.63 7.25
CA PHE A 430 13.15 0.88 5.85
C PHE A 430 14.20 0.47 4.84
N ARG A 431 15.50 0.58 5.17
CA ARG A 431 16.55 0.04 4.28
C ARG A 431 16.47 -1.47 4.18
N ALA A 432 16.23 -2.17 5.29
CA ALA A 432 16.02 -3.61 5.27
C ALA A 432 14.80 -3.99 4.43
N ALA A 433 13.67 -3.25 4.59
CA ALA A 433 12.49 -3.44 3.75
C ALA A 433 12.78 -3.23 2.26
N ALA A 434 13.50 -2.16 1.91
CA ALA A 434 13.86 -1.85 0.52
C ALA A 434 14.83 -2.86 -0.09
N ALA A 435 15.72 -3.44 0.71
CA ALA A 435 16.64 -4.49 0.30
C ALA A 435 15.97 -5.87 0.21
N GLY A 436 14.69 -6.00 0.60
CA GLY A 436 14.03 -7.29 0.72
C GLY A 436 14.60 -8.15 1.85
N GLU A 437 15.22 -7.53 2.85
CA GLU A 437 15.77 -8.17 4.03
C GLU A 437 14.71 -8.21 5.14
N PRO A 438 13.87 -9.25 5.20
CA PRO A 438 12.85 -9.35 6.25
C PRO A 438 13.52 -9.65 7.60
N ALA A 439 12.74 -9.53 8.68
CA ALA A 439 13.20 -9.91 10.02
C ALA A 439 13.67 -11.37 10.11
N TYR A 440 14.35 -11.71 11.20
CA TYR A 440 14.89 -13.06 11.47
C TYR A 440 15.98 -13.50 10.49
N GLN A 441 16.86 -12.60 10.09
CA GLN A 441 18.03 -12.92 9.26
C GLN A 441 18.97 -13.90 9.98
N PRO A 442 19.71 -14.76 9.24
CA PRO A 442 20.72 -15.60 9.84
C PRO A 442 21.84 -14.75 10.46
N PRO A 443 22.52 -15.24 11.52
CA PRO A 443 23.63 -14.52 12.13
C PRO A 443 24.74 -14.19 11.10
N PRO A 444 25.38 -13.02 11.19
CA PRO A 444 26.49 -12.67 10.32
C PRO A 444 27.59 -13.74 10.35
N GLY A 445 28.06 -14.19 9.19
CA GLY A 445 29.09 -15.22 9.08
C GLY A 445 28.62 -16.68 9.04
N SER A 446 27.31 -16.92 9.03
CA SER A 446 26.69 -18.25 8.94
C SER A 446 26.63 -18.81 7.50
N GLY A 447 27.46 -18.49 6.59
CA GLY A 447 27.58 -19.11 5.26
C GLY A 447 26.45 -18.80 4.26
N GLN A 448 25.21 -18.67 4.69
CA GLN A 448 24.08 -18.31 3.82
C GLN A 448 24.05 -16.82 3.43
N GLY A 449 24.56 -15.94 4.30
CA GLY A 449 24.69 -14.52 3.98
C GLY A 449 25.80 -14.19 2.98
N ALA A 450 26.69 -15.14 2.68
CA ALA A 450 27.78 -14.93 1.73
C ALA A 450 27.38 -15.28 0.29
N ALA A 451 26.41 -16.14 0.07
CA ALA A 451 25.86 -16.42 -1.26
C ALA A 451 24.99 -15.27 -1.77
N ASP A 452 24.21 -14.65 -0.86
CA ASP A 452 23.40 -13.46 -1.19
C ASP A 452 24.23 -12.16 -1.26
N ALA A 453 25.40 -12.11 -0.58
CA ALA A 453 26.26 -10.91 -0.54
C ALA A 453 27.35 -10.87 -1.64
N THR A 454 27.67 -11.97 -2.28
CA THR A 454 28.73 -11.99 -3.31
C THR A 454 28.29 -11.42 -4.65
N ASP A 455 26.99 -11.27 -4.90
CA ASP A 455 26.48 -10.56 -6.08
C ASP A 455 26.35 -9.03 -5.88
N ALA A 456 26.46 -8.54 -4.64
CA ALA A 456 26.25 -7.12 -4.31
C ALA A 456 27.51 -6.24 -4.35
N THR A 457 28.72 -6.81 -4.50
CA THR A 457 29.98 -6.04 -4.41
C THR A 457 30.60 -5.67 -5.76
N GLY A 458 29.89 -5.85 -6.86
CA GLY A 458 30.43 -5.64 -8.23
C GLY A 458 29.92 -4.42 -9.00
N ALA A 459 28.98 -3.60 -8.50
CA ALA A 459 28.47 -2.47 -9.26
C ALA A 459 28.24 -1.24 -8.40
N THR A 460 28.93 -0.18 -8.73
CA THR A 460 28.68 1.20 -8.33
C THR A 460 27.21 1.59 -8.57
N GLY A 461 26.43 1.73 -7.49
CA GLY A 461 25.30 2.68 -7.43
C GLY A 461 23.99 2.33 -8.14
N ALA A 462 23.82 1.16 -8.76
CA ALA A 462 22.53 0.71 -9.25
C ALA A 462 21.93 -0.27 -8.25
N ILE A 463 20.74 0.04 -7.71
CA ILE A 463 19.95 -0.93 -6.98
C ILE A 463 19.53 -1.98 -8.00
N THR A 464 20.02 -3.19 -7.84
CA THR A 464 19.42 -4.35 -8.49
C THR A 464 17.95 -4.39 -8.04
N PRO A 465 16.98 -4.50 -8.95
CA PRO A 465 15.60 -4.74 -8.55
C PRO A 465 15.58 -5.92 -7.59
N PRO A 466 14.68 -5.92 -6.59
CA PRO A 466 14.62 -7.00 -5.62
C PRO A 466 14.64 -8.33 -6.37
N PRO A 467 15.45 -9.30 -5.93
CA PRO A 467 15.54 -10.57 -6.62
C PRO A 467 14.12 -11.10 -6.82
N GLU A 468 13.83 -11.67 -7.98
CA GLU A 468 12.53 -12.25 -8.36
C GLU A 468 12.03 -13.35 -7.40
N THR A 469 12.75 -13.61 -6.34
CA THR A 469 12.41 -14.44 -5.19
C THR A 469 11.50 -13.69 -4.22
N GLY A 470 10.49 -13.03 -4.72
CA GLY A 470 9.17 -12.75 -4.22
C GLY A 470 8.88 -12.59 -2.73
N ALA A 471 9.77 -12.04 -1.91
CA ALA A 471 9.36 -11.59 -0.58
C ALA A 471 8.42 -10.40 -0.77
N ALA A 472 7.16 -10.57 -0.39
CA ALA A 472 6.20 -9.48 -0.41
C ALA A 472 6.70 -8.34 0.51
N PRO A 473 6.42 -7.06 0.16
CA PRO A 473 6.72 -5.94 1.04
C PRO A 473 6.15 -6.17 2.44
N PRO A 474 6.86 -5.75 3.51
CA PRO A 474 6.39 -5.98 4.87
C PRO A 474 5.03 -5.32 5.09
N ASP A 475 4.09 -6.11 5.62
CA ASP A 475 2.83 -5.64 6.16
C ASP A 475 3.01 -5.14 7.61
N TRP A 476 1.92 -4.87 8.32
CA TRP A 476 1.92 -4.44 9.72
C TRP A 476 2.69 -5.39 10.67
N ARG A 477 2.78 -6.69 10.33
CA ARG A 477 3.55 -7.70 11.09
C ARG A 477 5.03 -7.56 10.81
N GLY A 478 5.37 -7.54 9.54
CA GLY A 478 6.75 -7.36 9.08
C GLY A 478 7.34 -6.02 9.53
N LEU A 479 6.54 -4.95 9.54
CA LEU A 479 6.99 -3.64 10.04
C LEU A 479 7.32 -3.70 11.54
N LEU A 480 6.47 -4.32 12.39
CA LEU A 480 6.75 -4.48 13.81
C LEU A 480 8.05 -5.28 14.02
N ASP A 481 8.20 -6.39 13.30
CA ASP A 481 9.38 -7.24 13.40
C ASP A 481 10.66 -6.51 12.99
N LEU A 482 10.62 -5.69 11.92
CA LEU A 482 11.76 -4.89 11.47
C LEU A 482 12.10 -3.76 12.44
N LEU A 483 11.09 -3.06 12.96
CA LEU A 483 11.32 -2.00 13.96
C LEU A 483 11.99 -2.55 15.22
N GLU A 484 11.50 -3.68 15.74
CA GLU A 484 12.11 -4.32 16.91
C GLU A 484 13.49 -4.94 16.63
N ALA A 485 13.77 -5.33 15.39
CA ALA A 485 15.10 -5.83 15.00
C ALA A 485 16.17 -4.73 14.98
N HIS A 486 15.77 -3.48 14.76
CA HIS A 486 16.69 -2.36 14.59
C HIS A 486 16.66 -1.32 15.71
N ALA A 487 15.60 -1.32 16.55
CA ALA A 487 15.46 -0.42 17.69
C ALA A 487 16.14 -0.97 18.95
N ASP A 488 16.29 -0.13 19.96
CA ASP A 488 16.70 -0.57 21.30
C ASP A 488 15.67 -1.61 21.83
N PRO A 489 16.12 -2.78 22.31
CA PRO A 489 15.23 -3.79 22.87
C PRO A 489 14.31 -3.27 24.00
N ALA A 490 14.72 -2.20 24.69
CA ALA A 490 13.93 -1.60 25.77
C ALA A 490 12.59 -1.02 25.28
N VAL A 491 12.46 -0.64 24.01
CA VAL A 491 11.23 -0.05 23.45
C VAL A 491 10.22 -1.07 22.89
N ALA A 492 10.58 -2.36 22.85
CA ALA A 492 9.73 -3.40 22.25
C ALA A 492 8.33 -3.46 22.89
N ALA A 493 8.23 -3.38 24.23
CA ALA A 493 6.94 -3.37 24.91
C ALA A 493 6.10 -2.13 24.61
N ASP A 494 6.72 -1.01 24.30
CA ASP A 494 6.05 0.24 23.95
C ASP A 494 5.55 0.18 22.50
N LEU A 495 6.33 -0.39 21.58
CA LEU A 495 5.89 -0.69 20.21
C LEU A 495 4.69 -1.63 20.21
N GLU A 496 4.72 -2.73 20.96
CA GLU A 496 3.57 -3.62 21.06
C GLU A 496 2.33 -2.92 21.61
N ARG A 497 2.48 -1.99 22.58
CA ARG A 497 1.34 -1.20 23.09
C ARG A 497 0.75 -0.29 22.01
N LEU A 498 1.59 0.32 21.15
CA LEU A 498 1.11 1.10 19.99
C LEU A 498 0.35 0.21 19.01
N TRP A 499 0.87 -0.98 18.70
CA TRP A 499 0.18 -1.95 17.84
C TRP A 499 -1.17 -2.37 18.39
N ARG A 500 -1.24 -2.73 19.67
CA ARG A 500 -2.52 -3.08 20.35
C ARG A 500 -3.52 -1.95 20.29
N ARG A 501 -3.07 -0.72 20.41
CA ARG A 501 -3.94 0.46 20.47
C ARG A 501 -4.47 0.86 19.09
N TRP A 502 -3.63 0.85 18.08
CA TRP A 502 -3.92 1.50 16.80
C TRP A 502 -4.05 0.55 15.61
N VAL A 503 -3.33 -0.56 15.61
CA VAL A 503 -3.17 -1.40 14.42
C VAL A 503 -4.03 -2.65 14.49
N LEU A 504 -3.95 -3.40 15.58
CA LEU A 504 -4.51 -4.74 15.68
C LEU A 504 -6.02 -4.75 15.90
N ARG A 505 -6.73 -5.52 15.09
CA ARG A 505 -8.11 -5.88 15.40
C ARG A 505 -8.16 -6.69 16.70
N PRO A 506 -9.28 -6.66 17.45
CA PRO A 506 -9.43 -7.46 18.66
C PRO A 506 -9.16 -8.95 18.47
N SER A 507 -9.46 -9.50 17.27
CA SER A 507 -9.16 -10.88 16.88
C SER A 507 -7.67 -11.18 16.78
N ASP A 508 -6.85 -10.19 16.47
CA ASP A 508 -5.41 -10.34 16.23
C ASP A 508 -4.58 -10.14 17.52
N ALA A 509 -5.17 -9.58 18.57
CA ALA A 509 -4.48 -9.28 19.82
C ALA A 509 -3.80 -10.49 20.51
N PRO A 510 -4.35 -11.73 20.47
CA PRO A 510 -3.67 -12.91 20.98
C PRO A 510 -2.35 -13.22 20.29
N LEU A 511 -2.21 -12.89 19.00
CA LEU A 511 -1.00 -13.15 18.21
C LEU A 511 0.26 -12.49 18.80
N LEU A 512 0.14 -11.37 19.49
CA LEU A 512 1.31 -10.75 20.15
C LEU A 512 1.87 -11.61 21.31
N VAL A 513 1.01 -12.35 22.01
CA VAL A 513 1.45 -13.26 23.08
C VAL A 513 2.14 -14.48 22.47
N GLU A 514 1.55 -15.04 21.41
CA GLU A 514 2.13 -16.14 20.66
C GLU A 514 3.46 -15.74 20.03
N ARG A 515 3.52 -14.52 19.48
CA ARG A 515 4.75 -13.93 18.91
C ARG A 515 5.87 -13.84 19.94
N ALA A 516 5.58 -13.36 21.16
CA ALA A 516 6.59 -13.24 22.21
C ALA A 516 7.17 -14.62 22.57
N ALA A 517 6.32 -15.63 22.75
CA ALA A 517 6.74 -17.01 23.02
C ALA A 517 7.55 -17.60 21.85
N ALA A 518 7.11 -17.40 20.62
CA ALA A 518 7.81 -17.90 19.43
C ALA A 518 9.18 -17.24 19.25
N ARG A 519 9.32 -15.95 19.55
CA ARG A 519 10.62 -15.23 19.50
C ARG A 519 11.61 -15.75 20.56
N GLU A 520 11.14 -16.04 21.76
CA GLU A 520 11.96 -16.67 22.82
C GLU A 520 12.42 -18.08 22.38
N ALA A 521 11.49 -18.89 21.85
CA ALA A 521 11.79 -20.20 21.32
C ALA A 521 12.79 -20.16 20.14
N TYR A 522 12.62 -19.18 19.25
CA TYR A 522 13.53 -18.94 18.13
C TYR A 522 14.93 -18.60 18.61
N ALA A 523 15.09 -17.68 19.55
CA ALA A 523 16.38 -17.31 20.11
C ALA A 523 17.09 -18.50 20.76
N ALA A 524 16.36 -19.33 21.51
CA ALA A 524 16.88 -20.55 22.10
C ALA A 524 17.31 -21.57 21.02
N THR A 525 16.53 -21.72 19.97
CA THR A 525 16.81 -22.63 18.87
C THR A 525 18.04 -22.18 18.06
N VAL A 526 18.18 -20.87 17.79
CA VAL A 526 19.38 -20.29 17.16
C VAL A 526 20.63 -20.59 17.99
N ALA A 527 20.55 -20.37 19.30
CA ALA A 527 21.69 -20.65 20.20
C ALA A 527 22.08 -22.13 20.20
N ALA A 528 21.10 -23.04 20.19
CA ALA A 528 21.34 -24.49 20.15
C ALA A 528 21.89 -24.96 18.80
N ALA A 529 21.43 -24.36 17.71
CA ALA A 529 21.86 -24.69 16.36
C ALA A 529 23.26 -24.18 16.02
N ALA A 530 23.73 -23.15 16.67
CA ALA A 530 25.01 -22.52 16.36
C ALA A 530 26.15 -23.54 16.17
N PRO A 531 27.04 -23.35 15.18
CA PRO A 531 27.12 -22.23 14.23
C PRO A 531 26.27 -22.39 12.97
N TRP A 532 25.36 -23.36 12.91
CA TRP A 532 24.49 -23.60 11.75
C TRP A 532 23.33 -22.57 11.75
N PRO A 533 23.04 -21.92 10.63
CA PRO A 533 21.86 -21.09 10.50
C PRO A 533 20.58 -21.94 10.53
N LEU A 534 19.49 -21.38 11.03
CA LEU A 534 18.20 -22.09 10.97
C LEU A 534 17.67 -22.13 9.53
N PRO A 535 16.93 -23.19 9.17
CA PRO A 535 16.31 -23.33 7.86
C PRO A 535 15.40 -22.15 7.51
N LEU A 536 15.31 -21.81 6.21
CA LEU A 536 14.51 -20.70 5.72
C LEU A 536 13.03 -20.85 6.12
N SER A 537 12.49 -22.07 6.06
CA SER A 537 11.09 -22.37 6.41
C SER A 537 10.72 -21.99 7.85
N VAL A 538 11.63 -22.09 8.81
CA VAL A 538 11.43 -21.62 10.21
C VAL A 538 11.26 -20.10 10.22
N ARG A 539 12.14 -19.39 9.51
CA ARG A 539 12.12 -17.92 9.45
C ARG A 539 10.90 -17.40 8.71
N GLU A 540 10.49 -18.06 7.62
CA GLU A 540 9.27 -17.71 6.87
C GLU A 540 8.00 -17.91 7.70
N ALA A 541 7.92 -19.00 8.46
CA ALA A 541 6.77 -19.22 9.35
C ALA A 541 6.67 -18.13 10.42
N LEU A 542 7.80 -17.68 10.99
CA LEU A 542 7.83 -16.57 11.94
C LEU A 542 7.43 -15.24 11.28
N ARG A 543 7.95 -14.93 10.10
CA ARG A 543 7.60 -13.72 9.32
C ARG A 543 6.13 -13.65 8.98
N ALA A 544 5.53 -14.80 8.67
CA ALA A 544 4.11 -14.91 8.38
C ALA A 544 3.22 -14.96 9.65
N TRP A 545 3.82 -14.93 10.84
CA TRP A 545 3.16 -15.09 12.12
C TRP A 545 2.35 -16.40 12.23
N GLN A 546 2.86 -17.46 11.60
CA GLN A 546 2.35 -18.83 11.70
C GLN A 546 3.04 -19.56 12.85
N PHE A 547 2.79 -19.11 14.07
CA PHE A 547 3.58 -19.53 15.26
C PHE A 547 3.47 -21.02 15.55
N GLU A 548 2.30 -21.63 15.38
CA GLU A 548 2.14 -23.08 15.53
C GLU A 548 2.99 -23.87 14.51
N ALA A 549 3.11 -23.36 13.28
CA ALA A 549 3.98 -23.96 12.27
C ALA A 549 5.46 -23.75 12.63
N ALA A 550 5.82 -22.53 13.07
CA ALA A 550 7.17 -22.22 13.51
C ALA A 550 7.61 -23.12 14.68
N ASP A 551 6.75 -23.34 15.66
CA ASP A 551 7.02 -24.21 16.82
C ASP A 551 7.29 -25.65 16.39
N ARG A 552 6.52 -26.20 15.46
CA ARG A 552 6.75 -27.52 14.89
C ARG A 552 8.11 -27.62 14.19
N LEU A 553 8.41 -26.63 13.33
CA LEU A 553 9.68 -26.60 12.60
C LEU A 553 10.90 -26.41 13.54
N MET A 554 10.74 -25.65 14.62
CA MET A 554 11.76 -25.51 15.66
C MET A 554 11.95 -26.83 16.44
N ALA A 555 10.89 -27.57 16.69
CA ALA A 555 10.97 -28.90 17.31
C ALA A 555 11.69 -29.91 16.41
N ASP A 556 11.41 -29.89 15.11
CA ASP A 556 12.10 -30.71 14.11
C ASP A 556 13.60 -30.31 14.02
N THR A 557 13.90 -29.01 14.01
CA THR A 557 15.26 -28.48 14.11
C THR A 557 15.97 -29.04 15.34
N ALA A 558 15.36 -28.95 16.52
CA ALA A 558 15.94 -29.48 17.75
C ALA A 558 16.20 -31.00 17.68
N SER A 559 15.40 -31.75 16.91
CA SER A 559 15.65 -33.16 16.66
C SER A 559 16.93 -33.39 15.84
N VAL A 560 17.12 -32.64 14.75
CA VAL A 560 18.33 -32.72 13.91
C VAL A 560 19.58 -32.34 14.73
N ILE A 561 19.48 -31.27 15.56
CA ILE A 561 20.59 -30.84 16.40
C ILE A 561 20.97 -31.91 17.42
N ARG A 562 20.03 -32.64 18.02
CA ARG A 562 20.32 -33.79 18.88
C ARG A 562 21.04 -34.89 18.12
N GLN A 563 20.63 -35.21 16.89
CA GLN A 563 21.31 -36.18 16.04
C GLN A 563 22.73 -35.73 15.69
N ARG A 564 22.93 -34.43 15.35
CA ARG A 564 24.27 -33.87 15.13
C ARG A 564 25.19 -34.12 16.32
N VAL A 565 24.71 -33.88 17.54
CA VAL A 565 25.51 -34.11 18.76
C VAL A 565 25.83 -35.59 18.92
N ALA A 566 24.87 -36.49 18.73
CA ALA A 566 25.08 -37.93 18.81
C ALA A 566 26.08 -38.43 17.76
N ILE A 567 26.02 -37.91 16.53
CA ILE A 567 27.00 -38.24 15.46
C ILE A 567 28.41 -37.76 15.86
N ALA A 568 28.50 -36.50 16.36
CA ALA A 568 29.79 -35.96 16.77
C ALA A 568 30.43 -36.78 17.91
N GLU A 569 29.66 -37.17 18.91
CA GLU A 569 30.12 -38.04 20.02
C GLU A 569 30.52 -39.42 19.53
N ALA A 570 29.72 -40.06 18.68
CA ALA A 570 30.01 -41.38 18.13
C ALA A 570 31.26 -41.36 17.21
N ALA A 571 31.40 -40.34 16.36
CA ALA A 571 32.55 -40.18 15.51
C ALA A 571 33.82 -39.91 16.33
N ALA A 572 33.73 -39.03 17.35
CA ALA A 572 34.86 -38.73 18.24
C ALA A 572 35.36 -39.98 19.01
N ALA A 573 34.45 -40.82 19.46
CA ALA A 573 34.77 -42.08 20.11
C ALA A 573 35.59 -43.04 19.21
N LEU A 574 35.36 -42.94 17.90
CA LEU A 574 36.06 -43.71 16.87
C LEU A 574 37.28 -42.97 16.29
N GLY A 575 37.55 -41.72 16.72
CA GLY A 575 38.61 -40.87 16.15
C GLY A 575 38.34 -40.52 14.69
N LEU A 576 37.06 -40.30 14.32
CA LEU A 576 36.60 -39.91 13.00
C LEU A 576 36.10 -38.48 13.02
N THR A 577 36.10 -37.84 11.84
CA THR A 577 35.51 -36.52 11.63
C THR A 577 34.19 -36.65 10.87
N PRO A 578 33.06 -36.12 11.40
CA PRO A 578 31.81 -36.11 10.65
C PRO A 578 31.92 -35.33 9.34
N PRO A 579 31.36 -35.85 8.25
CA PRO A 579 31.34 -35.13 6.96
C PRO A 579 30.43 -33.92 7.01
N PRO A 580 30.51 -33.00 6.04
CA PRO A 580 29.59 -31.82 5.95
C PRO A 580 28.18 -32.18 5.51
N ALA A 581 27.92 -33.41 5.05
CA ALA A 581 26.67 -33.83 4.39
C ALA A 581 25.41 -33.54 5.22
N LEU A 582 25.45 -33.80 6.55
CA LEU A 582 24.33 -33.46 7.43
C LEU A 582 24.06 -31.97 7.49
N ARG A 583 25.13 -31.14 7.49
CA ARG A 583 24.98 -29.69 7.45
C ARG A 583 24.37 -29.22 6.12
N ASP A 584 24.88 -29.72 5.01
CA ASP A 584 24.44 -29.38 3.66
C ASP A 584 22.97 -29.78 3.47
N ALA A 585 22.54 -30.92 3.99
CA ALA A 585 21.16 -31.37 4.02
C ALA A 585 20.27 -30.47 4.91
N PHE A 586 20.78 -29.96 6.03
CA PHE A 586 20.05 -29.10 6.94
C PHE A 586 19.89 -27.66 6.40
N GLU A 587 20.87 -27.17 5.63
CA GLU A 587 20.83 -25.85 4.99
C GLU A 587 20.18 -25.90 3.60
N GLY A 588 19.82 -27.09 3.07
CA GLY A 588 19.25 -27.32 1.75
C GLY A 588 17.75 -26.99 1.63
N GLU A 589 17.17 -27.35 0.49
CA GLU A 589 15.74 -27.02 0.16
C GLU A 589 14.73 -27.75 1.04
N ASP A 590 14.98 -29.04 1.39
CA ASP A 590 14.06 -29.87 2.18
C ASP A 590 14.70 -30.33 3.50
N PRO A 591 15.06 -29.42 4.42
CA PRO A 591 15.89 -29.72 5.58
C PRO A 591 15.29 -30.80 6.51
N PHE A 592 13.98 -30.82 6.66
CA PHE A 592 13.28 -31.73 7.59
C PHE A 592 12.99 -33.11 7.01
N VAL A 593 13.32 -33.34 5.73
CA VAL A 593 13.28 -34.65 5.07
C VAL A 593 14.70 -35.17 4.89
N GLN A 594 15.60 -34.36 4.37
CA GLN A 594 16.97 -34.77 4.01
C GLN A 594 17.88 -34.90 5.23
N ALA A 595 17.88 -33.93 6.15
CA ALA A 595 18.77 -33.98 7.30
C ALA A 595 18.50 -35.16 8.26
N PRO A 596 17.26 -35.53 8.62
CA PRO A 596 17.00 -36.74 9.40
C PRO A 596 17.43 -38.02 8.69
N ALA A 597 17.26 -38.10 7.36
CA ALA A 597 17.69 -39.25 6.58
C ALA A 597 19.21 -39.41 6.56
N GLU A 598 19.94 -38.30 6.33
CA GLU A 598 21.39 -38.28 6.38
C GLU A 598 21.91 -38.60 7.77
N ALA A 599 21.34 -38.01 8.81
CA ALA A 599 21.71 -38.30 10.18
C ALA A 599 21.53 -39.79 10.54
N ALA A 600 20.45 -40.39 10.07
CA ALA A 600 20.21 -41.83 10.26
C ALA A 600 21.25 -42.69 9.52
N ALA A 601 21.65 -42.30 8.31
CA ALA A 601 22.71 -42.99 7.54
C ALA A 601 24.06 -42.87 8.21
N GLU A 602 24.44 -41.66 8.67
CA GLU A 602 25.69 -41.45 9.41
C GLU A 602 25.74 -42.26 10.72
N LEU A 603 24.66 -42.23 11.52
CA LEU A 603 24.59 -43.04 12.74
C LEU A 603 24.61 -44.51 12.49
N ALA A 604 23.99 -45.01 11.42
CA ALA A 604 24.03 -46.42 11.02
C ALA A 604 25.43 -46.84 10.60
N ALA A 605 26.16 -46.02 9.83
CA ALA A 605 27.55 -46.26 9.43
C ALA A 605 28.46 -46.27 10.66
N LEU A 606 28.37 -45.26 11.55
CA LEU A 606 29.16 -45.19 12.78
C LEU A 606 28.90 -46.40 13.69
N GLY A 607 27.61 -46.75 13.89
CA GLY A 607 27.28 -47.93 14.70
C GLY A 607 27.83 -49.24 14.11
N ARG A 608 27.90 -49.34 12.78
CA ARG A 608 28.48 -50.51 12.12
C ARG A 608 30.01 -50.53 12.20
N ILE A 609 30.68 -49.37 12.06
CA ILE A 609 32.10 -49.22 12.26
C ILE A 609 32.46 -49.57 13.71
N GLN A 610 31.73 -49.05 14.70
CA GLN A 610 31.93 -49.40 16.11
C GLN A 610 31.82 -50.91 16.34
N ALA A 611 30.77 -51.56 15.81
CA ALA A 611 30.61 -52.98 15.96
C ALA A 611 31.73 -53.78 15.30
N ALA A 612 32.34 -53.30 14.21
CA ALA A 612 33.48 -53.91 13.57
C ALA A 612 34.75 -53.72 14.40
N GLU A 613 34.96 -52.54 14.99
CA GLU A 613 36.07 -52.28 15.95
C GLU A 613 35.95 -53.16 17.20
N ASP A 614 34.76 -53.30 17.77
CA ASP A 614 34.53 -54.18 18.94
C ASP A 614 34.77 -55.64 18.65
N ALA A 615 34.53 -56.09 17.43
CA ALA A 615 34.79 -57.47 16.98
C ALA A 615 36.24 -57.70 16.54
N ARG A 616 37.06 -56.67 16.46
CA ARG A 616 38.41 -56.67 15.99
C ARG A 616 39.34 -57.53 16.91
N ILE A 617 40.12 -58.33 16.31
CA ILE A 617 41.18 -59.09 17.03
C ILE A 617 42.48 -58.29 16.87
N ALA A 618 42.83 -57.48 17.86
CA ALA A 618 43.99 -56.57 17.81
C ALA A 618 45.31 -57.29 17.64
N GLU A 619 45.48 -58.45 18.33
CA GLU A 619 46.69 -59.30 18.25
C GLU A 619 46.30 -60.72 17.86
N PRO A 620 46.17 -61.04 16.57
CA PRO A 620 45.77 -62.34 16.12
C PRO A 620 46.80 -63.37 16.45
N GLY A 621 46.45 -64.43 17.24
CA GLY A 621 47.28 -65.58 17.53
C GLY A 621 47.43 -66.47 16.27
N LEU A 622 48.19 -67.53 16.40
CA LEU A 622 48.46 -68.45 15.26
C LEU A 622 47.16 -69.05 14.69
N VAL A 623 46.19 -69.30 15.57
CA VAL A 623 44.88 -69.88 15.15
C VAL A 623 44.06 -68.82 14.40
N ASP A 624 44.05 -67.61 14.92
CA ASP A 624 43.32 -66.49 14.29
C ASP A 624 43.84 -66.12 12.90
N ARG A 625 45.20 -66.19 12.74
CA ARG A 625 45.90 -66.01 11.44
C ARG A 625 45.42 -67.04 10.41
N LEU A 626 45.17 -68.29 10.84
CA LEU A 626 44.55 -69.28 9.94
C LEU A 626 43.13 -68.88 9.51
N GLY A 627 42.34 -68.25 10.40
CA GLY A 627 41.03 -67.74 10.09
C GLY A 627 41.10 -66.59 9.10
N LEU A 628 42.09 -65.72 9.20
CA LEU A 628 42.29 -64.53 8.38
C LEU A 628 42.83 -64.77 6.96
N ILE A 629 43.28 -66.01 6.62
CA ILE A 629 43.78 -66.28 5.28
C ILE A 629 42.65 -66.00 4.24
N GLY A 630 42.90 -65.05 3.30
CA GLY A 630 42.00 -64.72 2.20
C GLY A 630 40.90 -63.72 2.53
N VAL A 631 40.89 -63.12 3.72
CA VAL A 631 40.07 -62.00 4.11
C VAL A 631 40.99 -60.89 4.67
N GLU A 632 40.54 -59.61 4.47
CA GLU A 632 41.34 -58.44 4.89
C GLU A 632 40.43 -57.47 5.72
N PRO A 633 39.93 -57.90 6.90
CA PRO A 633 38.97 -57.11 7.66
C PRO A 633 39.56 -55.75 8.12
N GLU A 634 40.84 -55.65 8.39
CA GLU A 634 41.54 -54.38 8.70
C GLU A 634 41.46 -53.40 7.53
N LYS A 635 41.65 -53.89 6.31
CA LYS A 635 41.53 -53.07 5.11
C LYS A 635 40.09 -52.66 4.85
N ALA A 636 39.12 -53.56 5.03
CA ALA A 636 37.72 -53.25 4.91
C ALA A 636 37.28 -52.19 5.95
N LEU A 637 37.79 -52.31 7.19
CA LEU A 637 37.53 -51.33 8.23
C LEU A 637 38.16 -49.97 7.92
N ALA A 638 39.37 -49.93 7.38
CA ALA A 638 40.01 -48.68 6.93
C ALA A 638 39.23 -48.00 5.77
N VAL A 639 38.70 -48.80 4.83
CA VAL A 639 37.85 -48.30 3.76
C VAL A 639 36.52 -47.72 4.32
N ALA A 640 35.92 -48.39 5.32
CA ALA A 640 34.71 -47.92 5.96
C ALA A 640 34.91 -46.55 6.63
N ARG A 641 36.00 -46.38 7.35
CA ARG A 641 36.38 -45.11 8.00
C ARG A 641 36.59 -43.97 6.99
N ALA A 642 37.33 -44.25 5.93
CA ALA A 642 37.58 -43.27 4.88
C ALA A 642 36.32 -42.91 4.10
N ALA A 643 35.47 -43.88 3.82
CA ALA A 643 34.14 -43.63 3.15
C ALA A 643 33.25 -42.79 4.03
N PHE A 644 33.17 -43.03 5.35
CA PHE A 644 32.40 -42.20 6.28
C PHE A 644 32.88 -40.74 6.27
N GLU A 645 34.17 -40.50 6.40
CA GLU A 645 34.75 -39.14 6.37
C GLU A 645 34.56 -38.44 5.01
N ALA A 646 34.46 -39.23 3.93
CA ALA A 646 34.15 -38.73 2.59
C ALA A 646 32.64 -38.47 2.35
N GLY A 647 31.74 -38.85 3.29
CA GLY A 647 30.30 -38.67 3.15
C GLY A 647 29.59 -39.78 2.36
N ASP A 648 30.27 -40.88 2.02
CA ASP A 648 29.65 -42.04 1.36
C ASP A 648 29.22 -43.07 2.42
N GLN A 649 28.02 -42.82 2.99
CA GLN A 649 27.51 -43.63 4.09
C GLN A 649 27.16 -45.07 3.67
N ASP A 650 26.73 -45.26 2.44
CA ASP A 650 26.41 -46.57 1.89
C ASP A 650 27.70 -47.42 1.74
N ALA A 651 28.75 -46.84 1.18
CA ALA A 651 30.07 -47.52 1.09
C ALA A 651 30.66 -47.77 2.48
N ALA A 652 30.53 -46.83 3.43
CA ALA A 652 30.99 -46.99 4.80
C ALA A 652 30.27 -48.15 5.50
N LEU A 653 28.94 -48.20 5.40
CA LEU A 653 28.10 -49.27 5.97
C LEU A 653 28.41 -50.66 5.37
N ALA A 654 28.59 -50.73 4.05
CA ALA A 654 28.91 -51.96 3.34
C ALA A 654 30.29 -52.48 3.74
N ALA A 655 31.33 -51.62 3.74
CA ALA A 655 32.70 -51.98 4.10
C ALA A 655 32.81 -52.38 5.58
N ALA A 656 32.15 -51.63 6.49
CA ALA A 656 32.11 -51.98 7.91
C ALA A 656 31.38 -53.31 8.17
N SER A 657 30.33 -53.58 7.41
CA SER A 657 29.58 -54.85 7.50
C SER A 657 30.45 -56.02 7.05
N THR A 658 31.26 -55.84 6.00
CA THR A 658 32.24 -56.85 5.54
C THR A 658 33.31 -57.12 6.61
N ALA A 659 33.91 -56.03 7.15
CA ALA A 659 34.90 -56.16 8.23
C ALA A 659 34.32 -56.91 9.45
N LEU A 660 33.10 -56.54 9.88
CA LEU A 660 32.43 -57.16 11.00
C LEU A 660 32.17 -58.66 10.75
N ALA A 661 31.66 -59.00 9.55
CA ALA A 661 31.38 -60.36 9.15
C ALA A 661 32.66 -61.19 9.14
N ASP A 662 33.74 -60.68 8.56
CA ASP A 662 35.05 -61.33 8.50
C ASP A 662 35.59 -61.55 9.90
N TRP A 663 35.63 -60.52 10.78
CA TRP A 663 36.10 -60.67 12.17
C TRP A 663 35.30 -61.74 12.95
N ARG A 664 33.97 -61.73 12.83
CA ARG A 664 33.11 -62.73 13.51
C ARG A 664 33.30 -64.14 12.99
N ALA A 665 33.65 -64.30 11.72
CA ALA A 665 33.88 -65.61 11.10
C ALA A 665 35.23 -66.20 11.44
N VAL A 666 36.26 -65.35 11.84
CA VAL A 666 37.64 -65.82 12.10
C VAL A 666 37.74 -67.08 12.98
N PRO A 667 37.07 -67.14 14.14
CA PRO A 667 37.20 -68.32 15.02
C PRO A 667 36.66 -69.61 14.39
N ASP A 668 35.54 -69.52 13.69
CA ASP A 668 34.88 -70.69 13.08
C ASP A 668 35.61 -71.14 11.82
N VAL A 669 36.07 -70.24 10.98
CA VAL A 669 36.90 -70.53 9.80
C VAL A 669 38.24 -71.13 10.22
N ALA A 670 38.89 -70.56 11.25
CA ALA A 670 40.11 -71.08 11.81
C ALA A 670 39.96 -72.52 12.31
N ARG A 671 38.87 -72.78 13.08
CA ARG A 671 38.51 -74.10 13.58
C ARG A 671 38.26 -75.10 12.42
N GLY A 672 37.50 -74.71 11.42
CA GLY A 672 37.22 -75.49 10.23
C GLY A 672 38.47 -75.82 9.45
N ARG A 673 39.40 -74.85 9.29
CA ARG A 673 40.70 -75.04 8.62
C ARG A 673 41.65 -75.95 9.42
N LEU A 674 41.69 -75.83 10.75
CA LEU A 674 42.43 -76.74 11.63
C LEU A 674 41.93 -78.19 11.52
N ILE A 675 40.66 -78.41 11.59
CA ILE A 675 40.02 -79.73 11.45
C ILE A 675 40.28 -80.27 10.04
N GLY A 676 40.05 -79.48 9.00
CA GLY A 676 40.37 -79.91 7.62
C GLY A 676 41.85 -80.20 7.38
N GLY A 677 42.72 -79.34 7.89
CA GLY A 677 44.20 -79.56 7.83
C GLY A 677 44.67 -80.82 8.57
N THR A 678 44.09 -81.04 9.76
CA THR A 678 44.43 -82.28 10.51
C THR A 678 43.87 -83.53 9.82
N LEU A 679 42.65 -83.48 9.22
CA LEU A 679 42.17 -84.60 8.45
C LEU A 679 42.96 -84.86 7.15
N LEU A 680 43.38 -83.78 6.45
CA LEU A 680 44.28 -83.91 5.28
C LEU A 680 45.64 -84.47 5.67
N LEU A 681 46.25 -84.07 6.77
CA LEU A 681 47.48 -84.56 7.28
C LEU A 681 47.34 -86.02 7.68
N ALA A 682 46.28 -86.38 8.36
CA ALA A 682 46.03 -87.79 8.72
C ALA A 682 45.78 -88.66 7.48
N ALA A 683 45.09 -88.14 6.46
CA ALA A 683 44.93 -88.83 5.17
C ALA A 683 46.24 -88.98 4.41
N ALA A 684 47.11 -87.96 4.42
CA ALA A 684 48.39 -88.00 3.81
C ALA A 684 49.31 -89.01 4.52
N ILE A 685 49.30 -89.01 5.86
CA ILE A 685 50.06 -90.03 6.68
C ILE A 685 49.49 -91.39 6.38
N LEU A 686 48.24 -91.61 6.34
CA LEU A 686 47.62 -92.91 6.01
C LEU A 686 47.94 -93.33 4.56
N LEU A 687 47.98 -92.40 3.63
CA LEU A 687 48.36 -92.65 2.24
C LEU A 687 49.84 -93.06 2.15
N ALA A 688 50.73 -92.30 2.84
CA ALA A 688 52.16 -92.58 2.94
C ALA A 688 52.44 -93.97 3.61
N TRP A 689 51.65 -94.24 4.66
CA TRP A 689 51.69 -95.53 5.32
C TRP A 689 51.21 -96.69 4.36
N LEU A 690 50.14 -96.48 3.66
CA LEU A 690 49.66 -97.51 2.67
C LEU A 690 50.67 -97.71 1.50
N VAL A 691 51.28 -96.60 1.02
CA VAL A 691 52.33 -96.64 -0.01
C VAL A 691 53.59 -97.40 0.56
N SER A 692 53.99 -97.12 1.78
CA SER A 692 55.14 -97.77 2.44
C SER A 692 54.79 -99.29 2.62
N GLN A 693 53.61 -99.67 3.06
CA GLN A 693 53.12 -101.04 3.14
C GLN A 693 53.16 -101.77 1.78
N ARG A 694 52.72 -101.02 0.70
CA ARG A 694 52.81 -101.63 -0.67
C ARG A 694 54.29 -101.79 -1.12
N ARG A 695 55.16 -100.84 -0.75
CA ARG A 695 56.63 -101.02 -1.05
C ARG A 695 57.27 -102.16 -0.25
N VAL A 696 56.90 -102.37 1.01
CA VAL A 696 57.36 -103.44 1.85
C VAL A 696 56.82 -104.78 1.32
N ARG A 697 55.59 -104.89 0.90
CA ARG A 697 55.00 -106.05 0.31
C ARG A 697 55.60 -106.40 -1.04
N ARG A 698 55.97 -105.49 -1.89
CA ARG A 698 56.70 -105.70 -3.16
C ARG A 698 58.13 -106.13 -2.91
N ARG A 699 58.84 -105.69 -1.85
CA ARG A 699 60.16 -106.17 -1.50
C ARG A 699 60.17 -107.56 -0.89
N ARG A 700 59.12 -108.03 -0.20
CA ARG A 700 58.95 -109.39 0.29
C ARG A 700 58.56 -110.38 -0.79
N GLY A 701 57.98 -109.92 -1.86
CA GLY A 701 57.66 -110.79 -3.01
C GLY A 701 58.80 -111.08 -3.95
N TRP A 702 59.97 -110.44 -3.80
CA TRP A 702 61.17 -110.70 -4.61
C TRP A 702 62.22 -111.59 -3.88
N SER A 703 61.94 -112.06 -2.66
CA SER A 703 62.81 -113.01 -1.94
C SER A 703 62.19 -114.40 -1.87
N ALA A 704 61.20 -114.67 -2.71
CA ALA A 704 60.63 -115.99 -2.81
C ALA A 704 60.34 -116.36 -4.28
N ALA A 705 61.35 -116.19 -5.16
CA ALA A 705 61.42 -116.80 -6.49
C ALA A 705 62.90 -117.11 -6.79
#